data_822be1f54de74cca9b6393b6c27a50bf
#
_entry.id   822be1f54de74cca9b6393b6c27a50bf
#
_cell.length_a   1.000
_cell.length_b   1.000
_cell.length_c   1.000
_cell.angle_alpha   90.00
_cell.angle_beta   90.00
_cell.angle_gamma   90.00
#
_symmetry.space_group_name_H-M   'P 1'
#
loop_
_entity.id
_entity.type
_entity.pdbx_description
1 polymer ?
#
loop_
_entity_poly.entity_id
_entity_poly.type
_entity_poly.pdbx_seq_one_letter_code
_entity_poly.pdbx_strand_id
1 'polypeptide(L)'
;MPMPMPVSRRAQYRALTLSTFAFTLCFAVWTVFSILGLQIKNEFTLSDTQLGLLMATPVLSGSLTRPLLGWLTDRYGGRWVFGLLMLVSALCIYLLTFASSYPMLLIGALGIGLAGGGFSVGVAYTSAWFEPERQGTALGIFGAGNVGAGLTNFVAPFLLLALGWQGTALVYASVLAATGLGFILLARPDPQSSQRRAEAMPLAQQLAPLAEMRVWRFSLYYFFVFGAFIALALWLPHYLMEVYGLSLAAAGMVAALYTVPASVFRILGGWLSDRYGARRVMYWTLTASVLCTFLLSYPPTHYTVTGVEGEISFSLTLNVVGFALLTMVLGFFMSLGKAAVFKHIPAYYPRHVGIVGGVVGMVGGLGGFFLPLTFGMLNDVVGIWQSTFMLLFLIAAGALAWMHYAIRMAERVEWPAQREISDLPELSTPGSLVLRDWRPEDPTFWSETGERIARRNLWISIPNLLLGFAIWMVWSVVVARLPQVGFDYTPNQLFWLAALPGLSGATLRIFYSFMVPIFGGRRWTALSTASLLLPALWIGVAVQNPDTPYLVMLILALLCGLGGGNFSSSMANISFFYPKASKGKAMGLNAGLGNLGVSVMQFLVPVVITMGVFGALGGEPALTENGQPLWLQNAGFIWVPFILLATLAAWFGMNDIASAKSSFADQLVIFKRKHTWLMSVLYTGTFGSFIGFSAAFPLLAGNLFPGVDVLKFAFLGPLVGALSRALSGGLADRFGGARVSFWVYVAMAACVLGVLFFLEARSFAGFFAMFLLLFFFSGVGNASTTQMIPAIFRHQTPRLNPQLPPAEQQRQAEKESAAAVGFISAVAAYGAFFIPKAYGTSLALTGSAAAALYGFILFYGLCIALTWFYYTRRSAEVPC
;
A
#
# COMPACT_ATOMS: atom_id res chain seq x y z
N MET A 1 -24.48 39.82 -10.87
CA MET A 1 -23.01 39.66 -10.79
C MET A 1 -22.44 40.34 -12.03
N PRO A 2 -21.46 41.24 -11.90
CA PRO A 2 -20.83 41.82 -13.08
C PRO A 2 -20.07 40.72 -13.85
N MET A 3 -20.35 40.63 -15.16
CA MET A 3 -19.60 39.71 -16.01
C MET A 3 -18.10 40.04 -15.94
N PRO A 4 -17.23 39.06 -15.76
CA PRO A 4 -15.80 39.29 -15.74
C PRO A 4 -15.38 39.91 -17.07
N MET A 5 -14.60 41.02 -17.02
CA MET A 5 -14.10 41.68 -18.24
C MET A 5 -13.31 40.65 -19.07
N PRO A 6 -13.53 40.62 -20.40
CA PRO A 6 -12.85 39.66 -21.26
C PRO A 6 -11.34 39.81 -21.17
N VAL A 7 -10.68 38.77 -20.69
CA VAL A 7 -9.21 38.74 -20.59
C VAL A 7 -8.62 38.83 -22.01
N SER A 8 -7.70 39.76 -22.25
CA SER A 8 -7.14 39.95 -23.59
C SER A 8 -6.38 38.68 -24.03
N ARG A 9 -6.51 38.27 -25.28
CA ARG A 9 -5.82 37.09 -25.86
C ARG A 9 -4.30 37.18 -25.66
N ARG A 10 -3.74 38.39 -25.75
CA ARG A 10 -2.31 38.61 -25.50
C ARG A 10 -1.87 38.26 -24.08
N ALA A 11 -2.71 38.54 -23.08
CA ALA A 11 -2.43 38.19 -21.70
C ALA A 11 -2.53 36.68 -21.46
N GLN A 12 -3.51 36.01 -22.09
CA GLN A 12 -3.68 34.55 -22.04
C GLN A 12 -2.44 33.82 -22.60
N TYR A 13 -2.01 34.18 -23.82
CA TYR A 13 -0.83 33.57 -24.44
C TYR A 13 0.46 33.87 -23.68
N ARG A 14 0.62 35.06 -23.12
CA ARG A 14 1.76 35.41 -22.27
C ARG A 14 1.80 34.54 -21.02
N ALA A 15 0.66 34.36 -20.32
CA ALA A 15 0.57 33.51 -19.16
C ALA A 15 0.89 32.04 -19.48
N LEU A 16 0.34 31.52 -20.59
CA LEU A 16 0.59 30.16 -21.07
C LEU A 16 2.07 29.96 -21.44
N THR A 17 2.67 30.84 -22.20
CA THR A 17 4.09 30.72 -22.60
C THR A 17 5.01 30.75 -21.38
N LEU A 18 4.83 31.73 -20.48
CA LEU A 18 5.65 31.83 -19.27
C LEU A 18 5.51 30.63 -18.36
N SER A 19 4.28 30.15 -18.13
CA SER A 19 4.05 29.00 -17.27
C SER A 19 4.56 27.70 -17.88
N THR A 20 4.42 27.51 -19.20
CA THR A 20 4.97 26.33 -19.90
C THR A 20 6.50 26.32 -19.85
N PHE A 21 7.15 27.47 -20.11
CA PHE A 21 8.59 27.58 -20.01
C PHE A 21 9.13 27.32 -18.60
N ALA A 22 8.49 27.93 -17.59
CA ALA A 22 8.83 27.69 -16.18
C ALA A 22 8.68 26.22 -15.80
N PHE A 23 7.58 25.60 -16.22
CA PHE A 23 7.34 24.17 -15.96
C PHE A 23 8.35 23.27 -16.68
N THR A 24 8.76 23.62 -17.91
CA THR A 24 9.78 22.87 -18.65
C THR A 24 11.09 22.83 -17.87
N LEU A 25 11.53 23.96 -17.32
CA LEU A 25 12.76 24.02 -16.53
C LEU A 25 12.62 23.35 -15.15
N CYS A 26 11.49 23.51 -14.50
CA CYS A 26 11.20 22.76 -13.28
C CYS A 26 11.26 21.24 -13.50
N PHE A 27 10.72 20.77 -14.65
CA PHE A 27 10.75 19.37 -15.00
C PHE A 27 12.14 18.86 -15.37
N ALA A 28 12.95 19.71 -16.06
CA ALA A 28 14.35 19.42 -16.35
C ALA A 28 15.16 19.22 -15.06
N VAL A 29 14.99 20.13 -14.10
CA VAL A 29 15.62 20.03 -12.77
C VAL A 29 15.15 18.80 -12.02
N TRP A 30 13.85 18.48 -12.06
CA TRP A 30 13.26 17.36 -11.35
C TRP A 30 13.84 16.01 -11.78
N THR A 31 14.28 15.90 -13.02
CA THR A 31 14.86 14.69 -13.61
C THR A 31 16.39 14.74 -13.73
N VAL A 32 17.04 15.71 -13.13
CA VAL A 32 18.49 15.97 -13.34
C VAL A 32 19.37 14.77 -12.94
N PHE A 33 18.97 13.99 -11.94
CA PHE A 33 19.72 12.81 -11.52
C PHE A 33 19.75 11.67 -12.54
N SER A 34 18.94 11.72 -13.61
CA SER A 34 19.08 10.76 -14.72
C SER A 34 20.48 10.76 -15.34
N ILE A 35 21.16 11.89 -15.29
CA ILE A 35 22.51 12.08 -15.84
C ILE A 35 23.54 12.33 -14.73
N LEU A 36 23.29 13.26 -13.80
CA LEU A 36 24.23 13.53 -12.70
C LEU A 36 24.42 12.30 -11.81
N GLY A 37 23.36 11.53 -11.59
CA GLY A 37 23.40 10.32 -10.78
C GLY A 37 24.41 9.29 -11.27
N LEU A 38 24.68 9.25 -12.57
CA LEU A 38 25.63 8.29 -13.16
C LEU A 38 27.09 8.60 -12.75
N GLN A 39 27.48 9.87 -12.74
CA GLN A 39 28.81 10.25 -12.25
C GLN A 39 28.91 10.10 -10.72
N ILE A 40 27.85 10.51 -10.02
CA ILE A 40 27.75 10.36 -8.57
C ILE A 40 27.83 8.88 -8.15
N LYS A 41 27.19 7.95 -8.92
CA LYS A 41 27.28 6.51 -8.68
C LYS A 41 28.74 6.04 -8.64
N ASN A 42 29.54 6.47 -9.62
CA ASN A 42 30.94 6.08 -9.74
C ASN A 42 31.79 6.71 -8.63
N GLU A 43 31.56 7.99 -8.30
CA GLU A 43 32.34 8.72 -7.28
C GLU A 43 32.06 8.20 -5.87
N PHE A 44 30.82 7.87 -5.55
CA PHE A 44 30.39 7.38 -4.23
C PHE A 44 30.22 5.85 -4.17
N THR A 45 30.59 5.12 -5.22
CA THR A 45 30.50 3.65 -5.33
C THR A 45 29.11 3.10 -4.95
N LEU A 46 28.06 3.67 -5.52
CA LEU A 46 26.68 3.32 -5.21
C LEU A 46 26.23 2.04 -5.91
N SER A 47 25.42 1.20 -5.24
CA SER A 47 24.70 0.10 -5.87
C SER A 47 23.60 0.64 -6.80
N ASP A 48 23.04 -0.22 -7.68
CA ASP A 48 21.92 0.14 -8.55
C ASP A 48 20.67 0.52 -7.75
N THR A 49 20.43 -0.15 -6.62
CA THR A 49 19.36 0.22 -5.68
C THR A 49 19.56 1.62 -5.09
N GLN A 50 20.78 1.95 -4.66
CA GLN A 50 21.12 3.28 -4.13
C GLN A 50 21.00 4.37 -5.20
N LEU A 51 21.44 4.09 -6.42
CA LEU A 51 21.25 4.98 -7.56
C LEU A 51 19.77 5.19 -7.86
N GLY A 52 18.99 4.11 -7.92
CA GLY A 52 17.54 4.15 -8.12
C GLY A 52 16.83 4.99 -7.04
N LEU A 53 17.22 4.86 -5.78
CA LEU A 53 16.70 5.67 -4.68
C LEU A 53 17.08 7.16 -4.84
N LEU A 54 18.33 7.46 -5.20
CA LEU A 54 18.78 8.84 -5.45
C LEU A 54 17.98 9.51 -6.58
N MET A 55 17.80 8.80 -7.69
CA MET A 55 17.01 9.28 -8.83
C MET A 55 15.53 9.47 -8.48
N ALA A 56 14.99 8.60 -7.64
CA ALA A 56 13.59 8.60 -7.26
C ALA A 56 13.24 9.62 -6.16
N THR A 57 14.20 9.98 -5.31
CA THR A 57 13.96 10.86 -4.14
C THR A 57 13.38 12.23 -4.51
N PRO A 58 13.82 12.95 -5.55
CA PRO A 58 13.15 14.18 -5.97
C PRO A 58 11.70 13.97 -6.37
N VAL A 59 11.40 12.80 -6.95
CA VAL A 59 10.04 12.52 -7.41
C VAL A 59 9.09 12.31 -6.23
N LEU A 60 9.58 11.73 -5.14
CA LEU A 60 8.82 11.57 -3.91
C LEU A 60 8.35 12.93 -3.35
N SER A 61 9.30 13.81 -3.06
CA SER A 61 8.98 15.13 -2.48
C SER A 61 8.16 15.99 -3.44
N GLY A 62 8.47 15.97 -4.74
CA GLY A 62 7.72 16.69 -5.76
C GLY A 62 6.27 16.20 -5.91
N SER A 63 6.03 14.92 -5.72
CA SER A 63 4.68 14.35 -5.79
C SER A 63 3.86 14.66 -4.54
N LEU A 64 4.44 14.47 -3.35
CA LEU A 64 3.76 14.68 -2.07
C LEU A 64 3.43 16.16 -1.79
N THR A 65 4.24 17.08 -2.31
CA THR A 65 4.02 18.53 -2.11
C THR A 65 2.93 19.13 -3.01
N ARG A 66 2.49 18.42 -4.06
CA ARG A 66 1.47 18.92 -5.01
C ARG A 66 0.17 19.42 -4.38
N PRO A 67 -0.46 18.69 -3.43
CA PRO A 67 -1.69 19.19 -2.80
C PRO A 67 -1.45 20.47 -2.01
N LEU A 68 -0.34 20.54 -1.27
CA LEU A 68 0.05 21.71 -0.49
C LEU A 68 0.31 22.93 -1.40
N LEU A 69 1.06 22.73 -2.48
CA LEU A 69 1.38 23.80 -3.43
C LEU A 69 0.15 24.29 -4.20
N GLY A 70 -0.77 23.39 -4.50
CA GLY A 70 -2.09 23.75 -5.06
C GLY A 70 -2.87 24.66 -4.11
N TRP A 71 -2.96 24.28 -2.84
CA TRP A 71 -3.61 25.08 -1.81
C TRP A 71 -2.92 26.46 -1.61
N LEU A 72 -1.59 26.50 -1.58
CA LEU A 72 -0.83 27.77 -1.50
C LEU A 72 -1.10 28.65 -2.72
N THR A 73 -1.23 28.05 -3.92
CA THR A 73 -1.52 28.78 -5.16
C THR A 73 -2.90 29.43 -5.12
N ASP A 74 -3.91 28.71 -4.63
CA ASP A 74 -5.27 29.25 -4.45
C ASP A 74 -5.30 30.38 -3.40
N ARG A 75 -4.44 30.33 -2.40
CA ARG A 75 -4.40 31.34 -1.33
C ARG A 75 -3.56 32.57 -1.65
N TYR A 76 -2.38 32.40 -2.25
CA TYR A 76 -1.40 33.48 -2.47
C TYR A 76 -1.23 33.86 -3.93
N GLY A 77 -1.84 33.11 -4.87
CA GLY A 77 -1.76 33.33 -6.32
C GLY A 77 -0.53 32.66 -6.96
N GLY A 78 -0.74 32.15 -8.19
CA GLY A 78 0.26 31.33 -8.87
C GLY A 78 1.58 32.08 -9.23
N ARG A 79 1.52 33.40 -9.44
CA ARG A 79 2.71 34.21 -9.72
C ARG A 79 3.78 34.09 -8.64
N TRP A 80 3.39 34.27 -7.39
CA TRP A 80 4.33 34.25 -6.27
C TRP A 80 4.75 32.82 -5.90
N VAL A 81 3.78 31.91 -5.84
CA VAL A 81 4.04 30.51 -5.46
C VAL A 81 4.96 29.83 -6.46
N PHE A 82 4.74 30.03 -7.76
CA PHE A 82 5.59 29.42 -8.79
C PHE A 82 7.01 29.99 -8.81
N GLY A 83 7.12 31.34 -8.73
CA GLY A 83 8.43 31.98 -8.69
C GLY A 83 9.24 31.59 -7.46
N LEU A 84 8.65 31.64 -6.26
CA LEU A 84 9.31 31.24 -5.02
C LEU A 84 9.69 29.76 -5.02
N LEU A 85 8.84 28.90 -5.55
CA LEU A 85 9.13 27.47 -5.70
C LEU A 85 10.42 27.25 -6.51
N MET A 86 10.56 27.95 -7.64
CA MET A 86 11.76 27.86 -8.47
C MET A 86 13.01 28.37 -7.75
N LEU A 87 12.91 29.47 -7.00
CA LEU A 87 14.04 30.02 -6.24
C LEU A 87 14.47 29.09 -5.09
N VAL A 88 13.53 28.51 -4.35
CA VAL A 88 13.84 27.55 -3.29
C VAL A 88 14.47 26.28 -3.87
N SER A 89 13.93 25.78 -4.99
CA SER A 89 14.52 24.61 -5.65
C SER A 89 15.93 24.90 -6.16
N ALA A 90 16.17 26.08 -6.73
CA ALA A 90 17.51 26.51 -7.18
C ALA A 90 18.50 26.58 -6.01
N LEU A 91 18.07 27.09 -4.84
CA LEU A 91 18.90 27.09 -3.63
C LEU A 91 19.23 25.66 -3.18
N CYS A 92 18.28 24.73 -3.23
CA CYS A 92 18.52 23.33 -2.89
C CYS A 92 19.54 22.68 -3.84
N ILE A 93 19.48 22.97 -5.15
CA ILE A 93 20.48 22.49 -6.12
C ILE A 93 21.88 23.07 -5.81
N TYR A 94 21.93 24.35 -5.49
CA TYR A 94 23.18 24.97 -5.09
C TYR A 94 23.78 24.32 -3.85
N LEU A 95 22.98 24.09 -2.82
CA LEU A 95 23.42 23.41 -1.60
C LEU A 95 23.84 21.95 -1.84
N LEU A 96 23.25 21.27 -2.81
CA LEU A 96 23.63 19.92 -3.19
C LEU A 96 25.11 19.83 -3.63
N THR A 97 25.66 20.87 -4.23
CA THR A 97 27.08 20.86 -4.70
C THR A 97 28.08 20.69 -3.57
N PHE A 98 27.70 20.92 -2.33
CA PHE A 98 28.52 20.72 -1.13
C PHE A 98 28.33 19.34 -0.49
N ALA A 99 27.52 18.46 -1.06
CA ALA A 99 27.28 17.13 -0.49
C ALA A 99 28.54 16.26 -0.57
N SER A 100 28.95 15.72 0.56
CA SER A 100 30.14 14.86 0.72
C SER A 100 29.79 13.42 1.10
N SER A 101 28.50 13.11 1.29
CA SER A 101 28.02 11.79 1.67
C SER A 101 26.68 11.44 1.02
N TYR A 102 26.39 10.15 0.89
CA TYR A 102 25.14 9.69 0.29
C TYR A 102 23.87 10.21 1.02
N PRO A 103 23.79 10.25 2.36
CA PRO A 103 22.65 10.88 3.04
C PRO A 103 22.48 12.36 2.71
N MET A 104 23.57 13.12 2.56
CA MET A 104 23.50 14.54 2.15
C MET A 104 22.96 14.69 0.73
N LEU A 105 23.35 13.79 -0.18
CA LEU A 105 22.79 13.74 -1.54
C LEU A 105 21.28 13.49 -1.52
N LEU A 106 20.80 12.57 -0.68
CA LEU A 106 19.36 12.29 -0.52
C LEU A 106 18.58 13.48 0.04
N ILE A 107 19.14 14.17 1.04
CA ILE A 107 18.51 15.40 1.61
C ILE A 107 18.44 16.50 0.55
N GLY A 108 19.51 16.72 -0.19
CA GLY A 108 19.53 17.66 -1.30
C GLY A 108 18.53 17.29 -2.39
N ALA A 109 18.42 16.01 -2.71
CA ALA A 109 17.47 15.47 -3.67
C ALA A 109 15.99 15.71 -3.26
N LEU A 110 15.66 15.60 -1.96
CA LEU A 110 14.33 15.97 -1.44
C LEU A 110 14.01 17.45 -1.68
N GLY A 111 14.99 18.33 -1.48
CA GLY A 111 14.83 19.78 -1.75
C GLY A 111 14.63 20.09 -3.23
N ILE A 112 15.40 19.45 -4.10
CA ILE A 112 15.27 19.56 -5.56
C ILE A 112 13.89 19.10 -6.04
N GLY A 113 13.34 18.11 -5.37
CA GLY A 113 12.04 17.55 -5.69
C GLY A 113 10.90 18.56 -5.63
N LEU A 114 11.01 19.64 -4.86
CA LEU A 114 10.00 20.71 -4.82
C LEU A 114 9.67 21.24 -6.22
N ALA A 115 10.64 21.27 -7.14
CA ALA A 115 10.43 21.67 -8.53
C ALA A 115 9.34 20.84 -9.23
N GLY A 116 9.19 19.55 -8.89
CA GLY A 116 8.13 18.69 -9.41
C GLY A 116 6.70 19.10 -9.01
N GLY A 117 6.57 19.85 -7.92
CA GLY A 117 5.32 20.47 -7.49
C GLY A 117 4.86 21.62 -8.39
N GLY A 118 5.75 22.15 -9.24
CA GLY A 118 5.45 23.20 -10.22
C GLY A 118 4.32 22.83 -11.18
N PHE A 119 4.07 21.54 -11.40
CA PHE A 119 2.92 21.08 -12.17
C PHE A 119 1.58 21.56 -11.58
N SER A 120 1.35 21.37 -10.30
CA SER A 120 0.09 21.77 -9.65
C SER A 120 -0.08 23.29 -9.64
N VAL A 121 0.99 24.01 -9.37
CA VAL A 121 0.99 25.48 -9.38
C VAL A 121 0.69 26.01 -10.79
N GLY A 122 1.38 25.48 -11.81
CA GLY A 122 1.21 25.89 -13.18
C GLY A 122 -0.13 25.52 -13.78
N VAL A 123 -0.71 24.36 -13.44
CA VAL A 123 -2.08 23.98 -13.82
C VAL A 123 -3.08 24.99 -13.26
N ALA A 124 -2.99 25.31 -11.96
CA ALA A 124 -3.89 26.24 -11.30
C ALA A 124 -3.75 27.66 -11.90
N TYR A 125 -2.51 28.13 -12.09
CA TYR A 125 -2.24 29.43 -12.68
C TYR A 125 -2.72 29.51 -14.13
N THR A 126 -2.40 28.52 -14.99
CA THR A 126 -2.75 28.53 -16.41
C THR A 126 -4.25 28.42 -16.62
N SER A 127 -4.93 27.54 -15.89
CA SER A 127 -6.37 27.33 -16.04
C SER A 127 -7.19 28.57 -15.74
N ALA A 128 -6.72 29.42 -14.83
CA ALA A 128 -7.39 30.66 -14.45
C ALA A 128 -7.45 31.72 -15.57
N TRP A 129 -6.63 31.59 -16.62
CA TRP A 129 -6.56 32.52 -17.75
C TRP A 129 -7.46 32.12 -18.92
N PHE A 130 -7.99 30.87 -18.94
CA PHE A 130 -8.72 30.33 -20.06
C PHE A 130 -10.15 29.93 -19.69
N GLU A 131 -11.06 30.16 -20.63
CA GLU A 131 -12.46 29.70 -20.52
C GLU A 131 -12.53 28.17 -20.62
N PRO A 132 -13.57 27.53 -20.02
CA PRO A 132 -13.71 26.07 -19.95
C PRO A 132 -13.56 25.35 -21.30
N GLU A 133 -14.04 25.97 -22.41
CA GLU A 133 -13.97 25.41 -23.78
C GLU A 133 -12.53 25.31 -24.31
N ARG A 134 -11.61 26.18 -23.86
CA ARG A 134 -10.22 26.25 -24.31
C ARG A 134 -9.22 25.80 -23.28
N GLN A 135 -9.67 25.52 -22.08
CA GLN A 135 -8.84 25.13 -20.95
C GLN A 135 -8.10 23.80 -21.18
N GLY A 136 -8.76 22.83 -21.85
CA GLY A 136 -8.13 21.54 -22.20
C GLY A 136 -6.91 21.70 -23.12
N THR A 137 -7.03 22.50 -24.16
CA THR A 137 -5.91 22.77 -25.09
C THR A 137 -4.78 23.54 -24.38
N ALA A 138 -5.11 24.55 -23.57
CA ALA A 138 -4.13 25.32 -22.83
C ALA A 138 -3.34 24.45 -21.82
N LEU A 139 -4.04 23.59 -21.08
CA LEU A 139 -3.43 22.65 -20.16
C LEU A 139 -2.64 21.52 -20.87
N GLY A 140 -3.05 21.16 -22.09
CA GLY A 140 -2.29 20.26 -22.96
C GLY A 140 -0.95 20.86 -23.38
N ILE A 141 -0.93 22.13 -23.80
CA ILE A 141 0.29 22.87 -24.13
C ILE A 141 1.18 23.04 -22.90
N PHE A 142 0.61 23.47 -21.76
CA PHE A 142 1.33 23.55 -20.50
C PHE A 142 1.94 22.20 -20.11
N GLY A 143 1.19 21.13 -20.23
CA GLY A 143 1.65 19.76 -19.89
C GLY A 143 2.73 19.22 -20.82
N ALA A 144 2.90 19.78 -22.03
CA ALA A 144 4.01 19.46 -22.92
C ALA A 144 5.37 19.92 -22.34
N GLY A 145 5.37 20.79 -21.31
CA GLY A 145 6.56 21.15 -20.55
C GLY A 145 7.28 19.96 -19.88
N ASN A 146 6.63 18.76 -19.80
CA ASN A 146 7.33 17.51 -19.47
C ASN A 146 8.54 17.23 -20.40
N VAL A 147 8.65 17.88 -21.53
CA VAL A 147 9.82 17.82 -22.43
C VAL A 147 11.13 18.20 -21.72
N GLY A 148 11.05 18.87 -20.57
CA GLY A 148 12.20 19.15 -19.70
C GLY A 148 13.04 17.93 -19.37
N ALA A 149 12.44 16.72 -19.25
CA ALA A 149 13.19 15.48 -19.09
C ALA A 149 14.05 15.16 -20.34
N GLY A 150 13.48 15.36 -21.54
CA GLY A 150 14.23 15.21 -22.79
C GLY A 150 15.34 16.24 -22.92
N LEU A 151 15.09 17.48 -22.48
CA LEU A 151 16.09 18.53 -22.44
C LEU A 151 17.27 18.14 -21.53
N THR A 152 17.00 17.63 -20.34
CA THR A 152 18.03 17.13 -19.43
C THR A 152 18.81 15.98 -20.06
N ASN A 153 18.14 14.95 -20.58
CA ASN A 153 18.80 13.80 -21.19
C ASN A 153 19.67 14.17 -22.41
N PHE A 154 19.30 15.23 -23.13
CA PHE A 154 20.06 15.71 -24.28
C PHE A 154 21.19 16.65 -23.89
N VAL A 155 20.96 17.65 -23.03
CA VAL A 155 21.91 18.73 -22.72
C VAL A 155 22.86 18.37 -21.57
N ALA A 156 22.35 17.72 -20.52
CA ALA A 156 23.15 17.49 -19.32
C ALA A 156 24.40 16.61 -19.54
N PRO A 157 24.42 15.59 -20.43
CA PRO A 157 25.66 14.84 -20.69
C PRO A 157 26.81 15.71 -21.16
N PHE A 158 26.56 16.70 -22.01
CA PHE A 158 27.61 17.62 -22.51
C PHE A 158 28.09 18.53 -21.39
N LEU A 159 27.20 19.05 -20.55
CA LEU A 159 27.56 19.86 -19.40
C LEU A 159 28.36 19.03 -18.38
N LEU A 160 27.96 17.80 -18.16
CA LEU A 160 28.62 16.89 -17.21
C LEU A 160 30.04 16.56 -17.63
N LEU A 161 30.27 16.32 -18.94
CA LEU A 161 31.60 16.06 -19.49
C LEU A 161 32.51 17.30 -19.43
N ALA A 162 31.93 18.51 -19.58
CA ALA A 162 32.69 19.76 -19.58
C ALA A 162 32.95 20.30 -18.16
N LEU A 163 32.02 20.18 -17.23
CA LEU A 163 32.01 20.88 -15.94
C LEU A 163 31.95 19.96 -14.70
N GLY A 164 31.82 18.65 -14.92
CA GLY A 164 31.52 17.72 -13.85
C GLY A 164 30.10 17.88 -13.28
N TRP A 165 29.71 17.03 -12.30
CA TRP A 165 28.36 17.05 -11.76
C TRP A 165 28.06 18.30 -10.92
N GLN A 166 29.05 18.84 -10.16
CA GLN A 166 28.87 20.07 -9.38
C GLN A 166 28.69 21.28 -10.32
N GLY A 167 29.50 21.38 -11.34
CA GLY A 167 29.40 22.47 -12.33
C GLY A 167 28.08 22.43 -13.10
N THR A 168 27.66 21.24 -13.49
CA THR A 168 26.34 21.03 -14.13
C THR A 168 25.20 21.45 -13.20
N ALA A 169 25.26 21.04 -11.93
CA ALA A 169 24.25 21.42 -10.92
C ALA A 169 24.18 22.96 -10.77
N LEU A 170 25.33 23.66 -10.76
CA LEU A 170 25.37 25.12 -10.68
C LEU A 170 24.71 25.79 -11.89
N VAL A 171 24.90 25.26 -13.10
CA VAL A 171 24.22 25.77 -14.32
C VAL A 171 22.71 25.62 -14.16
N TYR A 172 22.22 24.43 -13.73
CA TYR A 172 20.78 24.20 -13.51
C TYR A 172 20.23 25.13 -12.43
N ALA A 173 20.93 25.31 -11.30
CA ALA A 173 20.54 26.24 -10.24
C ALA A 173 20.43 27.68 -10.77
N SER A 174 21.42 28.16 -11.52
CA SER A 174 21.46 29.53 -12.06
C SER A 174 20.33 29.79 -13.05
N VAL A 175 20.08 28.85 -13.97
CA VAL A 175 19.02 28.97 -14.98
C VAL A 175 17.66 28.94 -14.30
N LEU A 176 17.45 28.05 -13.30
CA LEU A 176 16.19 27.97 -12.58
C LEU A 176 15.92 29.22 -11.72
N ALA A 177 16.94 29.75 -11.06
CA ALA A 177 16.86 31.00 -10.30
C ALA A 177 16.51 32.19 -11.18
N ALA A 178 17.20 32.34 -12.34
CA ALA A 178 16.91 33.38 -13.32
C ALA A 178 15.47 33.28 -13.85
N THR A 179 14.99 32.06 -14.08
CA THR A 179 13.61 31.80 -14.53
C THR A 179 12.60 32.15 -13.42
N GLY A 180 12.87 31.79 -12.17
CA GLY A 180 12.05 32.15 -11.04
C GLY A 180 11.89 33.65 -10.85
N LEU A 181 12.99 34.39 -10.90
CA LEU A 181 13.00 35.86 -10.86
C LEU A 181 12.27 36.45 -12.08
N GLY A 182 12.56 35.94 -13.28
CA GLY A 182 11.88 36.35 -14.50
C GLY A 182 10.38 36.13 -14.45
N PHE A 183 9.94 35.00 -13.92
CA PHE A 183 8.53 34.68 -13.75
C PHE A 183 7.84 35.65 -12.77
N ILE A 184 8.45 35.96 -11.62
CA ILE A 184 7.91 36.93 -10.66
C ILE A 184 7.79 38.32 -11.30
N LEU A 185 8.74 38.73 -12.11
CA LEU A 185 8.77 40.06 -12.73
C LEU A 185 7.79 40.16 -13.92
N LEU A 186 7.71 39.10 -14.73
CA LEU A 186 6.98 39.14 -16.02
C LEU A 186 5.55 38.59 -15.92
N ALA A 187 5.25 37.67 -15.02
CA ALA A 187 3.92 37.08 -14.89
C ALA A 187 2.95 38.07 -14.23
N ARG A 188 1.69 38.03 -14.67
CA ARG A 188 0.61 38.82 -14.09
C ARG A 188 -0.11 38.06 -12.99
N PRO A 189 -0.73 38.76 -12.01
CA PRO A 189 -1.58 38.08 -11.01
C PRO A 189 -2.75 37.34 -11.68
N ASP A 190 -3.14 36.24 -11.08
CA ASP A 190 -4.23 35.39 -11.51
C ASP A 190 -5.58 36.13 -11.42
N PRO A 191 -6.38 36.21 -12.50
CA PRO A 191 -7.66 36.92 -12.52
C PRO A 191 -8.73 36.37 -11.59
N GLN A 192 -8.63 35.10 -11.20
CA GLN A 192 -9.65 34.39 -10.40
C GLN A 192 -9.25 34.17 -8.93
N SER A 193 -8.09 34.67 -8.50
CA SER A 193 -7.57 34.43 -7.15
C SER A 193 -8.48 34.95 -6.04
N SER A 194 -9.21 36.02 -6.25
CA SER A 194 -10.17 36.58 -5.28
C SER A 194 -11.47 35.77 -5.16
N GLN A 195 -11.95 35.17 -6.25
CA GLN A 195 -13.16 34.34 -6.25
C GLN A 195 -12.92 32.98 -5.60
N ARG A 196 -11.76 32.36 -5.87
CA ARG A 196 -11.41 31.07 -5.26
C ARG A 196 -11.24 31.14 -3.74
N ARG A 197 -10.85 32.28 -3.19
CA ARG A 197 -10.81 32.51 -1.75
C ARG A 197 -12.19 32.50 -1.09
N ALA A 198 -13.23 32.94 -1.79
CA ALA A 198 -14.59 33.04 -1.26
C ALA A 198 -15.36 31.71 -1.31
N GLU A 199 -14.98 30.79 -2.20
CA GLU A 199 -15.67 29.51 -2.45
C GLU A 199 -14.98 28.28 -1.85
N ALA A 200 -14.07 28.49 -0.86
CA ALA A 200 -13.32 27.39 -0.26
C ALA A 200 -14.23 26.39 0.48
N MET A 201 -14.51 25.26 -0.15
CA MET A 201 -15.22 24.15 0.48
C MET A 201 -14.40 23.56 1.65
N PRO A 202 -15.07 23.05 2.70
CA PRO A 202 -14.41 22.32 3.78
C PRO A 202 -13.62 21.12 3.22
N LEU A 203 -12.41 20.89 3.74
CA LEU A 203 -11.49 19.83 3.29
C LEU A 203 -12.16 18.44 3.25
N ALA A 204 -13.05 18.16 4.21
CA ALA A 204 -13.77 16.90 4.27
C ALA A 204 -14.70 16.65 3.06
N GLN A 205 -15.35 17.69 2.56
CA GLN A 205 -16.20 17.59 1.37
C GLN A 205 -15.38 17.46 0.09
N GLN A 206 -14.21 18.04 0.09
CA GLN A 206 -13.27 17.94 -1.02
C GLN A 206 -12.68 16.53 -1.15
N LEU A 207 -12.51 15.80 -0.05
CA LEU A 207 -11.95 14.45 -0.04
C LEU A 207 -12.98 13.34 -0.34
N ALA A 208 -14.28 13.66 -0.40
CA ALA A 208 -15.33 12.68 -0.63
C ALA A 208 -15.14 11.79 -1.90
N PRO A 209 -14.66 12.31 -3.06
CA PRO A 209 -14.44 11.49 -4.25
C PRO A 209 -13.37 10.41 -4.07
N LEU A 210 -12.49 10.54 -3.08
CA LEU A 210 -11.44 9.54 -2.81
C LEU A 210 -12.00 8.20 -2.33
N ALA A 211 -13.25 8.16 -1.86
CA ALA A 211 -13.96 6.93 -1.55
C ALA A 211 -14.38 6.14 -2.81
N GLU A 212 -14.35 6.78 -3.98
CA GLU A 212 -14.76 6.12 -5.21
C GLU A 212 -13.61 5.35 -5.86
N MET A 213 -13.85 4.07 -6.17
CA MET A 213 -12.91 3.18 -6.85
C MET A 213 -12.45 3.70 -8.22
N ARG A 214 -13.29 4.51 -8.85
CA ARG A 214 -13.00 5.13 -10.16
C ARG A 214 -11.79 6.05 -10.09
N VAL A 215 -11.61 6.80 -8.99
CA VAL A 215 -10.45 7.68 -8.77
C VAL A 215 -9.16 6.86 -8.70
N TRP A 216 -9.16 5.75 -7.95
CA TRP A 216 -8.00 4.88 -7.83
C TRP A 216 -7.64 4.17 -9.13
N ARG A 217 -8.64 3.83 -9.94
CA ARG A 217 -8.44 3.30 -11.27
C ARG A 217 -7.78 4.32 -12.21
N PHE A 218 -8.23 5.57 -12.21
CA PHE A 218 -7.57 6.64 -12.95
C PHE A 218 -6.16 6.91 -12.42
N SER A 219 -5.96 6.78 -11.12
CA SER A 219 -4.66 6.88 -10.48
C SER A 219 -3.70 5.79 -10.96
N LEU A 220 -4.16 4.54 -11.10
CA LEU A 220 -3.35 3.45 -11.65
C LEU A 220 -2.99 3.70 -13.12
N TYR A 221 -3.94 4.18 -13.93
CA TYR A 221 -3.64 4.51 -15.32
C TYR A 221 -2.57 5.60 -15.40
N TYR A 222 -2.69 6.62 -14.56
CA TYR A 222 -1.73 7.71 -14.53
C TYR A 222 -0.41 7.30 -13.91
N PHE A 223 -0.41 6.40 -12.95
CA PHE A 223 0.80 5.75 -12.41
C PHE A 223 1.61 5.08 -13.53
N PHE A 224 0.94 4.40 -14.46
CA PHE A 224 1.62 3.82 -15.61
C PHE A 224 2.03 4.89 -16.64
N VAL A 225 1.08 5.65 -17.22
CA VAL A 225 1.40 6.55 -18.35
C VAL A 225 2.26 7.75 -17.96
N PHE A 226 2.26 8.17 -16.69
CA PHE A 226 3.06 9.29 -16.20
C PHE A 226 4.17 8.82 -15.25
N GLY A 227 3.88 7.95 -14.30
CA GLY A 227 4.88 7.45 -13.36
C GLY A 227 5.96 6.62 -14.04
N ALA A 228 5.58 5.66 -14.88
CA ALA A 228 6.55 4.90 -15.65
C ALA A 228 7.29 5.76 -16.69
N PHE A 229 6.64 6.80 -17.22
CA PHE A 229 7.33 7.78 -18.08
C PHE A 229 8.48 8.47 -17.33
N ILE A 230 8.25 8.96 -16.12
CA ILE A 230 9.29 9.58 -15.29
C ILE A 230 10.38 8.56 -14.96
N ALA A 231 9.96 7.37 -14.52
CA ALA A 231 10.88 6.32 -14.14
C ALA A 231 11.83 5.94 -15.29
N LEU A 232 11.31 5.76 -16.50
CA LEU A 232 12.12 5.50 -17.67
C LEU A 232 12.96 6.72 -18.10
N ALA A 233 12.43 7.94 -17.97
CA ALA A 233 13.21 9.15 -18.24
C ALA A 233 14.45 9.23 -17.34
N LEU A 234 14.35 8.76 -16.09
CA LEU A 234 15.45 8.70 -15.13
C LEU A 234 16.39 7.51 -15.40
N TRP A 235 15.85 6.35 -15.74
CA TRP A 235 16.58 5.07 -15.79
C TRP A 235 17.20 4.74 -17.14
N LEU A 236 16.61 5.19 -18.25
CA LEU A 236 17.08 4.82 -19.60
C LEU A 236 18.54 5.18 -19.89
N PRO A 237 19.08 6.36 -19.51
CA PRO A 237 20.49 6.62 -19.75
C PRO A 237 21.41 5.58 -19.11
N HIS A 238 21.15 5.19 -17.87
CA HIS A 238 21.89 4.14 -17.18
C HIS A 238 21.74 2.78 -17.89
N TYR A 239 20.51 2.37 -18.18
CA TYR A 239 20.22 1.14 -18.92
C TYR A 239 20.98 1.06 -20.27
N LEU A 240 21.00 2.14 -21.04
CA LEU A 240 21.64 2.21 -22.35
C LEU A 240 23.17 2.14 -22.27
N MET A 241 23.76 2.69 -21.24
CA MET A 241 25.21 2.60 -21.00
C MET A 241 25.59 1.16 -20.63
N GLU A 242 24.86 0.54 -19.72
CA GLU A 242 25.21 -0.80 -19.20
C GLU A 242 24.89 -1.92 -20.19
N VAL A 243 23.73 -1.87 -20.86
CA VAL A 243 23.28 -2.94 -21.76
C VAL A 243 23.88 -2.83 -23.15
N TYR A 244 23.99 -1.61 -23.69
CA TYR A 244 24.46 -1.37 -25.06
C TYR A 244 25.86 -0.76 -25.15
N GLY A 245 26.51 -0.48 -24.02
CA GLY A 245 27.85 0.10 -23.98
C GLY A 245 27.95 1.50 -24.60
N LEU A 246 26.83 2.26 -24.62
CA LEU A 246 26.81 3.59 -25.20
C LEU A 246 27.58 4.59 -24.35
N SER A 247 28.21 5.58 -24.98
CA SER A 247 28.75 6.72 -24.25
C SER A 247 27.63 7.52 -23.58
N LEU A 248 27.95 8.25 -22.52
CA LEU A 248 26.97 9.05 -21.78
C LEU A 248 26.17 10.00 -22.70
N ALA A 249 26.86 10.66 -23.67
CA ALA A 249 26.20 11.53 -24.62
C ALA A 249 25.24 10.77 -25.55
N ALA A 250 25.66 9.61 -26.08
CA ALA A 250 24.85 8.79 -26.95
C ALA A 250 23.65 8.20 -26.19
N ALA A 251 23.85 7.72 -24.96
CA ALA A 251 22.78 7.21 -24.11
C ALA A 251 21.74 8.31 -23.77
N GLY A 252 22.18 9.52 -23.46
CA GLY A 252 21.29 10.67 -23.25
C GLY A 252 20.50 11.04 -24.49
N MET A 253 21.14 11.06 -25.69
CA MET A 253 20.43 11.33 -26.95
C MET A 253 19.38 10.26 -27.27
N VAL A 254 19.70 8.97 -27.12
CA VAL A 254 18.74 7.88 -27.32
C VAL A 254 17.59 7.95 -26.29
N ALA A 255 17.89 8.26 -25.04
CA ALA A 255 16.85 8.48 -24.02
C ALA A 255 15.96 9.68 -24.34
N ALA A 256 16.50 10.72 -25.00
CA ALA A 256 15.71 11.86 -25.47
C ALA A 256 14.71 11.47 -26.57
N LEU A 257 15.05 10.49 -27.43
CA LEU A 257 14.10 9.96 -28.43
C LEU A 257 12.85 9.33 -27.81
N TYR A 258 12.95 8.86 -26.57
CA TYR A 258 11.79 8.42 -25.78
C TYR A 258 11.06 9.60 -25.13
N THR A 259 11.80 10.45 -24.40
CA THR A 259 11.20 11.44 -23.51
C THR A 259 10.58 12.63 -24.25
N VAL A 260 11.09 13.00 -25.42
CA VAL A 260 10.55 14.10 -26.24
C VAL A 260 9.17 13.73 -26.83
N PRO A 261 9.01 12.61 -27.58
CA PRO A 261 7.67 12.19 -28.04
C PRO A 261 6.69 11.95 -26.90
N ALA A 262 7.16 11.31 -25.82
CA ALA A 262 6.37 11.08 -24.63
C ALA A 262 5.82 12.35 -23.95
N SER A 263 6.37 13.50 -24.28
CA SER A 263 5.96 14.81 -23.74
C SER A 263 5.15 15.63 -24.73
N VAL A 264 5.65 15.78 -25.96
CA VAL A 264 5.09 16.69 -26.96
C VAL A 264 3.74 16.17 -27.50
N PHE A 265 3.63 14.87 -27.77
CA PHE A 265 2.40 14.28 -28.30
C PHE A 265 1.23 14.26 -27.30
N ARG A 266 1.42 14.75 -26.08
CA ARG A 266 0.33 14.97 -25.13
C ARG A 266 -0.74 15.92 -25.68
N ILE A 267 -0.34 16.89 -26.49
CA ILE A 267 -1.25 17.83 -27.18
C ILE A 267 -2.17 17.04 -28.15
N LEU A 268 -1.54 16.16 -28.96
CA LEU A 268 -2.27 15.28 -29.87
C LEU A 268 -3.22 14.33 -29.12
N GLY A 269 -2.77 13.79 -27.96
CA GLY A 269 -3.58 12.92 -27.10
C GLY A 269 -4.85 13.62 -26.60
N GLY A 270 -4.76 14.91 -26.26
CA GLY A 270 -5.91 15.73 -25.89
C GLY A 270 -6.90 15.86 -27.04
N TRP A 271 -6.41 16.23 -28.23
CA TRP A 271 -7.25 16.36 -29.44
C TRP A 271 -7.89 15.01 -29.85
N LEU A 272 -7.15 13.91 -29.84
CA LEU A 272 -7.69 12.58 -30.13
C LEU A 272 -8.76 12.17 -29.10
N SER A 273 -8.56 12.50 -27.83
CA SER A 273 -9.52 12.21 -26.76
C SER A 273 -10.80 13.03 -26.91
N ASP A 274 -10.73 14.25 -27.46
CA ASP A 274 -11.89 15.07 -27.78
C ASP A 274 -12.67 14.50 -28.97
N ARG A 275 -11.95 14.01 -29.99
CA ARG A 275 -12.56 13.54 -31.24
C ARG A 275 -13.08 12.10 -31.17
N TYR A 276 -12.34 11.19 -30.56
CA TYR A 276 -12.63 9.74 -30.57
C TYR A 276 -13.08 9.21 -29.20
N GLY A 277 -13.06 10.05 -28.17
CA GLY A 277 -13.37 9.70 -26.80
C GLY A 277 -12.16 9.15 -26.04
N ALA A 278 -12.00 9.60 -24.80
CA ALA A 278 -10.85 9.28 -23.96
C ALA A 278 -10.73 7.76 -23.69
N ARG A 279 -11.82 6.99 -23.64
CA ARG A 279 -11.80 5.52 -23.48
C ARG A 279 -11.06 4.83 -24.62
N ARG A 280 -11.34 5.20 -25.87
CA ARG A 280 -10.69 4.60 -27.05
C ARG A 280 -9.20 4.92 -27.06
N VAL A 281 -8.84 6.15 -26.76
CA VAL A 281 -7.45 6.58 -26.69
C VAL A 281 -6.69 5.81 -25.59
N MET A 282 -7.33 5.54 -24.45
CA MET A 282 -6.75 4.70 -23.39
C MET A 282 -6.57 3.25 -23.81
N TYR A 283 -7.51 2.67 -24.59
CA TYR A 283 -7.31 1.33 -25.16
C TYR A 283 -6.09 1.28 -26.09
N TRP A 284 -5.96 2.26 -27.02
CA TRP A 284 -4.80 2.35 -27.90
C TRP A 284 -3.50 2.47 -27.10
N THR A 285 -3.50 3.36 -26.11
CA THR A 285 -2.34 3.57 -25.23
C THR A 285 -1.93 2.29 -24.51
N LEU A 286 -2.83 1.67 -23.77
CA LEU A 286 -2.50 0.52 -22.94
C LEU A 286 -2.17 -0.71 -23.78
N THR A 287 -2.87 -0.94 -24.89
CA THR A 287 -2.59 -2.07 -25.81
C THR A 287 -1.21 -1.91 -26.44
N ALA A 288 -0.89 -0.75 -26.99
CA ALA A 288 0.44 -0.51 -27.57
C ALA A 288 1.54 -0.58 -26.50
N SER A 289 1.27 -0.08 -25.29
CA SER A 289 2.23 -0.15 -24.17
C SER A 289 2.50 -1.61 -23.74
N VAL A 290 1.47 -2.45 -23.68
CA VAL A 290 1.62 -3.89 -23.38
C VAL A 290 2.49 -4.57 -24.44
N LEU A 291 2.23 -4.30 -25.72
CA LEU A 291 3.02 -4.88 -26.80
C LEU A 291 4.48 -4.41 -26.77
N CYS A 292 4.70 -3.10 -26.62
CA CYS A 292 6.07 -2.55 -26.56
C CYS A 292 6.84 -3.06 -25.33
N THR A 293 6.23 -3.06 -24.14
CA THR A 293 6.89 -3.52 -22.92
C THR A 293 7.13 -5.03 -22.93
N PHE A 294 6.23 -5.82 -23.54
CA PHE A 294 6.45 -7.26 -23.76
C PHE A 294 7.69 -7.51 -24.63
N LEU A 295 7.79 -6.83 -25.77
CA LEU A 295 8.96 -6.98 -26.64
C LEU A 295 10.26 -6.50 -25.99
N LEU A 296 10.21 -5.40 -25.23
CA LEU A 296 11.36 -4.88 -24.50
C LEU A 296 11.76 -5.77 -23.30
N SER A 297 10.84 -6.54 -22.76
CA SER A 297 11.08 -7.41 -21.60
C SER A 297 11.85 -8.69 -21.92
N TYR A 298 12.01 -8.99 -23.21
CA TYR A 298 12.67 -10.22 -23.63
C TYR A 298 14.20 -10.10 -23.44
N PRO A 299 14.83 -10.94 -22.59
CA PRO A 299 16.26 -10.90 -22.39
C PRO A 299 17.02 -11.47 -23.59
N PRO A 300 18.27 -11.06 -23.82
CA PRO A 300 19.13 -11.71 -24.82
C PRO A 300 19.20 -13.22 -24.54
N THR A 301 18.77 -14.01 -25.50
CA THR A 301 18.65 -15.46 -25.33
C THR A 301 19.31 -16.19 -26.50
N HIS A 302 20.12 -17.17 -26.16
CA HIS A 302 20.73 -18.09 -27.16
C HIS A 302 19.93 -19.39 -27.18
N TYR A 303 19.45 -19.74 -28.34
CA TYR A 303 18.72 -20.98 -28.59
C TYR A 303 19.61 -21.96 -29.34
N THR A 304 19.62 -23.20 -28.87
CA THR A 304 20.15 -24.35 -29.60
C THR A 304 19.01 -25.33 -29.82
N VAL A 305 18.62 -25.51 -31.04
CA VAL A 305 17.51 -26.37 -31.45
C VAL A 305 18.07 -27.55 -32.23
N THR A 306 17.64 -28.77 -31.92
CA THR A 306 18.01 -29.97 -32.65
C THR A 306 17.25 -29.99 -33.97
N GLY A 307 17.94 -29.67 -35.06
CA GLY A 307 17.40 -29.74 -36.43
C GLY A 307 17.54 -31.13 -37.02
N VAL A 308 16.99 -31.31 -38.22
CA VAL A 308 17.02 -32.60 -38.93
C VAL A 308 18.44 -32.98 -39.35
N GLU A 309 19.30 -32.00 -39.62
CA GLU A 309 20.69 -32.23 -40.11
C GLU A 309 21.76 -31.88 -39.05
N GLY A 310 21.35 -31.54 -37.80
CA GLY A 310 22.26 -31.17 -36.73
C GLY A 310 21.71 -30.04 -35.82
N GLU A 311 22.51 -29.60 -34.88
CA GLU A 311 22.14 -28.50 -33.96
C GLU A 311 22.18 -27.17 -34.70
N ILE A 312 21.09 -26.40 -34.59
CA ILE A 312 20.97 -25.03 -35.10
C ILE A 312 20.98 -24.10 -33.91
N SER A 313 22.01 -23.26 -33.78
CA SER A 313 22.08 -22.23 -32.77
C SER A 313 21.81 -20.83 -33.35
N PHE A 314 20.93 -20.10 -32.72
CA PHE A 314 20.64 -18.71 -33.04
C PHE A 314 20.43 -17.88 -31.76
N SER A 315 20.75 -16.61 -31.84
CA SER A 315 20.52 -15.67 -30.72
C SER A 315 19.40 -14.69 -31.08
N LEU A 316 18.48 -14.55 -30.13
CA LEU A 316 17.45 -13.53 -30.18
C LEU A 316 17.86 -12.37 -29.27
N THR A 317 18.31 -11.28 -29.86
CA THR A 317 18.77 -10.09 -29.18
C THR A 317 18.16 -8.84 -29.82
N LEU A 318 17.71 -7.91 -28.99
CA LEU A 318 17.22 -6.62 -29.47
C LEU A 318 18.40 -5.66 -29.63
N ASN A 319 18.66 -5.18 -30.83
CA ASN A 319 19.70 -4.18 -31.05
C ASN A 319 19.26 -2.79 -30.57
N VAL A 320 20.22 -1.86 -30.41
CA VAL A 320 19.96 -0.50 -29.90
C VAL A 320 18.96 0.28 -30.75
N VAL A 321 18.92 0.07 -32.06
CA VAL A 321 18.00 0.78 -32.97
C VAL A 321 16.56 0.28 -32.72
N GLY A 322 16.37 -1.05 -32.69
CA GLY A 322 15.08 -1.65 -32.36
C GLY A 322 14.58 -1.25 -30.98
N PHE A 323 15.48 -1.21 -30.00
CA PHE A 323 15.18 -0.72 -28.65
C PHE A 323 14.73 0.75 -28.66
N ALA A 324 15.47 1.64 -29.34
CA ALA A 324 15.13 3.05 -29.45
C ALA A 324 13.77 3.26 -30.14
N LEU A 325 13.49 2.53 -31.22
CA LEU A 325 12.19 2.60 -31.89
C LEU A 325 11.04 2.13 -31.01
N LEU A 326 11.19 1.00 -30.32
CA LEU A 326 10.16 0.48 -29.40
C LEU A 326 9.91 1.45 -28.23
N THR A 327 10.95 2.01 -27.64
CA THR A 327 10.81 2.99 -26.55
C THR A 327 10.20 4.29 -27.05
N MET A 328 10.54 4.75 -28.27
CA MET A 328 9.91 5.92 -28.89
C MET A 328 8.42 5.71 -29.12
N VAL A 329 8.01 4.54 -29.64
CA VAL A 329 6.59 4.18 -29.83
C VAL A 329 5.88 4.09 -28.47
N LEU A 330 6.51 3.48 -27.48
CA LEU A 330 6.00 3.43 -26.09
C LEU A 330 5.75 4.85 -25.56
N GLY A 331 6.73 5.72 -25.68
CA GLY A 331 6.63 7.11 -25.26
C GLY A 331 5.52 7.89 -25.95
N PHE A 332 5.35 7.69 -27.25
CA PHE A 332 4.26 8.28 -28.04
C PHE A 332 2.89 7.88 -27.46
N PHE A 333 2.61 6.58 -27.29
CA PHE A 333 1.34 6.13 -26.77
C PHE A 333 1.12 6.52 -25.29
N MET A 334 2.15 6.48 -24.46
CA MET A 334 2.06 6.98 -23.08
C MET A 334 1.69 8.47 -23.05
N SER A 335 2.18 9.25 -24.00
CA SER A 335 1.83 10.67 -24.14
C SER A 335 0.34 10.88 -24.42
N LEU A 336 -0.25 10.08 -25.33
CA LEU A 336 -1.68 10.10 -25.59
C LEU A 336 -2.50 9.76 -24.33
N GLY A 337 -2.07 8.74 -23.61
CA GLY A 337 -2.72 8.29 -22.38
C GLY A 337 -2.71 9.33 -21.26
N LYS A 338 -1.61 10.08 -21.11
CA LYS A 338 -1.53 11.18 -20.12
C LYS A 338 -2.65 12.21 -20.30
N ALA A 339 -2.96 12.57 -21.53
CA ALA A 339 -4.04 13.50 -21.84
C ALA A 339 -5.41 12.85 -21.64
N ALA A 340 -5.58 11.60 -22.08
CA ALA A 340 -6.83 10.87 -21.98
C ALA A 340 -7.29 10.67 -20.54
N VAL A 341 -6.38 10.34 -19.61
CA VAL A 341 -6.71 10.21 -18.17
C VAL A 341 -7.27 11.53 -17.64
N PHE A 342 -6.60 12.66 -17.91
CA PHE A 342 -7.05 13.95 -17.42
C PHE A 342 -8.34 14.44 -18.09
N LYS A 343 -8.68 13.96 -19.29
CA LYS A 343 -9.98 14.23 -19.93
C LYS A 343 -11.13 13.51 -19.22
N HIS A 344 -10.89 12.35 -18.61
CA HIS A 344 -11.92 11.64 -17.83
C HIS A 344 -12.31 12.38 -16.55
N ILE A 345 -11.36 13.09 -15.90
CA ILE A 345 -11.59 13.69 -14.58
C ILE A 345 -12.73 14.71 -14.60
N PRO A 346 -12.75 15.75 -15.47
CA PRO A 346 -13.85 16.71 -15.52
C PRO A 346 -15.19 16.08 -15.93
N ALA A 347 -15.14 15.06 -16.79
CA ALA A 347 -16.36 14.38 -17.28
C ALA A 347 -17.09 13.62 -16.16
N TYR A 348 -16.34 13.03 -15.21
CA TYR A 348 -16.93 12.25 -14.11
C TYR A 348 -17.03 13.04 -12.79
N TYR A 349 -16.18 14.06 -12.60
CA TYR A 349 -16.08 14.84 -11.35
C TYR A 349 -16.06 16.35 -11.60
N PRO A 350 -17.12 16.93 -12.24
CA PRO A 350 -17.09 18.34 -12.64
C PRO A 350 -16.95 19.32 -11.47
N ARG A 351 -17.40 18.93 -10.25
CA ARG A 351 -17.30 19.76 -9.05
C ARG A 351 -16.02 19.52 -8.23
N HIS A 352 -15.24 18.48 -8.54
CA HIS A 352 -14.07 18.03 -7.76
C HIS A 352 -12.83 17.83 -8.63
N VAL A 353 -12.75 18.52 -9.76
CA VAL A 353 -11.67 18.36 -10.77
C VAL A 353 -10.28 18.57 -10.14
N GLY A 354 -10.14 19.58 -9.30
CA GLY A 354 -8.85 19.92 -8.67
C GLY A 354 -8.34 18.83 -7.74
N ILE A 355 -9.18 18.31 -6.88
CA ILE A 355 -8.79 17.28 -5.90
C ILE A 355 -8.56 15.93 -6.55
N VAL A 356 -9.50 15.48 -7.40
CA VAL A 356 -9.36 14.22 -8.10
C VAL A 356 -8.12 14.27 -9.01
N GLY A 357 -7.94 15.37 -9.74
CA GLY A 357 -6.75 15.60 -10.57
C GLY A 357 -5.46 15.66 -9.74
N GLY A 358 -5.52 16.27 -8.57
CA GLY A 358 -4.39 16.35 -7.62
C GLY A 358 -3.98 14.98 -7.11
N VAL A 359 -4.93 14.16 -6.68
CA VAL A 359 -4.66 12.80 -6.19
C VAL A 359 -4.20 11.88 -7.31
N VAL A 360 -4.86 11.88 -8.46
CA VAL A 360 -4.42 11.13 -9.65
C VAL A 360 -3.01 11.56 -10.06
N GLY A 361 -2.73 12.86 -10.03
CA GLY A 361 -1.41 13.43 -10.32
C GLY A 361 -0.35 13.05 -9.28
N MET A 362 -0.71 13.02 -8.00
CA MET A 362 0.18 12.59 -6.90
C MET A 362 0.51 11.11 -7.03
N VAL A 363 -0.47 10.24 -7.15
CA VAL A 363 -0.26 8.79 -7.29
C VAL A 363 0.52 8.47 -8.56
N GLY A 364 0.22 9.15 -9.67
CA GLY A 364 1.00 9.05 -10.90
C GLY A 364 2.44 9.49 -10.71
N GLY A 365 2.68 10.59 -10.02
CA GLY A 365 4.03 11.04 -9.68
C GLY A 365 4.79 10.06 -8.80
N LEU A 366 4.13 9.46 -7.80
CA LEU A 366 4.72 8.42 -6.94
C LEU A 366 5.19 7.19 -7.72
N GLY A 367 4.61 6.90 -8.90
CA GLY A 367 5.15 5.88 -9.80
C GLY A 367 6.59 6.16 -10.21
N GLY A 368 6.92 7.43 -10.45
CA GLY A 368 8.30 7.85 -10.74
C GLY A 368 9.25 7.77 -9.52
N PHE A 369 8.73 7.58 -8.31
CA PHE A 369 9.53 7.25 -7.12
C PHE A 369 9.73 5.74 -6.98
N PHE A 370 8.63 4.98 -6.95
CA PHE A 370 8.70 3.55 -6.67
C PHE A 370 9.37 2.76 -7.79
N LEU A 371 9.12 3.11 -9.06
CA LEU A 371 9.62 2.32 -10.18
C LEU A 371 11.15 2.37 -10.34
N PRO A 372 11.86 3.53 -10.31
CA PRO A 372 13.32 3.53 -10.40
C PRO A 372 13.99 2.77 -9.25
N LEU A 373 13.44 2.90 -8.03
CA LEU A 373 13.89 2.12 -6.88
C LEU A 373 13.72 0.61 -7.13
N THR A 374 12.53 0.22 -7.61
CA THR A 374 12.24 -1.18 -7.93
C THR A 374 13.10 -1.69 -9.08
N PHE A 375 13.41 -0.86 -10.08
CA PHE A 375 14.30 -1.21 -11.19
C PHE A 375 15.71 -1.53 -10.68
N GLY A 376 16.25 -0.68 -9.79
CA GLY A 376 17.54 -0.93 -9.17
C GLY A 376 17.54 -2.21 -8.33
N MET A 377 16.51 -2.40 -7.51
CA MET A 377 16.36 -3.62 -6.72
C MET A 377 16.24 -4.88 -7.57
N LEU A 378 15.48 -4.83 -8.66
CA LEU A 378 15.35 -5.96 -9.57
C LEU A 378 16.69 -6.29 -10.25
N ASN A 379 17.47 -5.27 -10.60
CA ASN A 379 18.80 -5.47 -11.14
C ASN A 379 19.73 -6.14 -10.12
N ASP A 380 19.76 -5.63 -8.88
CA ASP A 380 20.62 -6.16 -7.82
C ASP A 380 20.23 -7.61 -7.45
N VAL A 381 18.93 -7.95 -7.49
CA VAL A 381 18.42 -9.25 -7.02
C VAL A 381 18.30 -10.28 -8.16
N VAL A 382 17.77 -9.87 -9.32
CA VAL A 382 17.49 -10.79 -10.44
C VAL A 382 18.68 -10.88 -11.40
N GLY A 383 19.49 -9.81 -11.48
CA GLY A 383 20.64 -9.75 -12.39
C GLY A 383 20.29 -9.64 -13.87
N ILE A 384 19.04 -9.31 -14.22
CA ILE A 384 18.55 -9.20 -15.60
C ILE A 384 18.04 -7.78 -15.84
N TRP A 385 18.69 -7.02 -16.68
CA TRP A 385 18.34 -5.64 -17.02
C TRP A 385 16.91 -5.48 -17.56
N GLN A 386 16.43 -6.46 -18.34
CA GLN A 386 15.10 -6.46 -18.92
C GLN A 386 13.98 -6.66 -17.90
N SER A 387 14.29 -7.01 -16.64
CA SER A 387 13.33 -7.09 -15.52
C SER A 387 12.58 -5.77 -15.30
N THR A 388 13.21 -4.63 -15.61
CA THR A 388 12.58 -3.30 -15.68
C THR A 388 11.33 -3.33 -16.57
N PHE A 389 11.46 -3.83 -17.78
CA PHE A 389 10.35 -3.89 -18.76
C PHE A 389 9.37 -5.01 -18.46
N MET A 390 9.81 -6.12 -17.84
CA MET A 390 8.90 -7.16 -17.31
C MET A 390 7.92 -6.59 -16.29
N LEU A 391 8.42 -5.79 -15.36
CA LEU A 391 7.58 -5.10 -14.38
C LEU A 391 6.60 -4.13 -15.06
N LEU A 392 7.07 -3.33 -15.99
CA LEU A 392 6.21 -2.39 -16.72
C LEU A 392 5.16 -3.10 -17.58
N PHE A 393 5.50 -4.25 -18.16
CA PHE A 393 4.53 -5.10 -18.86
C PHE A 393 3.41 -5.57 -17.93
N LEU A 394 3.74 -6.05 -16.74
CA LEU A 394 2.75 -6.51 -15.76
C LEU A 394 1.82 -5.37 -15.31
N ILE A 395 2.36 -4.18 -15.08
CA ILE A 395 1.57 -2.99 -14.69
C ILE A 395 0.65 -2.57 -15.84
N ALA A 396 1.15 -2.50 -17.07
CA ALA A 396 0.37 -2.12 -18.25
C ALA A 396 -0.74 -3.13 -18.54
N ALA A 397 -0.44 -4.42 -18.51
CA ALA A 397 -1.38 -5.50 -18.71
C ALA A 397 -2.46 -5.51 -17.62
N GLY A 398 -2.08 -5.34 -16.35
CA GLY A 398 -3.01 -5.20 -15.23
C GLY A 398 -3.92 -3.99 -15.36
N ALA A 399 -3.38 -2.83 -15.77
CA ALA A 399 -4.16 -1.63 -16.02
C ALA A 399 -5.15 -1.81 -17.17
N LEU A 400 -4.73 -2.44 -18.28
CA LEU A 400 -5.58 -2.74 -19.43
C LEU A 400 -6.71 -3.71 -19.05
N ALA A 401 -6.38 -4.79 -18.35
CA ALA A 401 -7.35 -5.77 -17.89
C ALA A 401 -8.39 -5.15 -16.95
N TRP A 402 -7.93 -4.35 -15.99
CA TRP A 402 -8.83 -3.66 -15.06
C TRP A 402 -9.71 -2.62 -15.76
N MET A 403 -9.14 -1.88 -16.71
CA MET A 403 -9.91 -0.94 -17.53
C MET A 403 -11.00 -1.66 -18.32
N HIS A 404 -10.64 -2.74 -19.03
CA HIS A 404 -11.57 -3.52 -19.82
C HIS A 404 -12.70 -4.10 -18.95
N TYR A 405 -12.34 -4.73 -17.83
CA TYR A 405 -13.31 -5.28 -16.89
C TYR A 405 -14.26 -4.20 -16.34
N ALA A 406 -13.72 -3.03 -15.95
CA ALA A 406 -14.53 -1.95 -15.41
C ALA A 406 -15.48 -1.32 -16.44
N ILE A 407 -15.04 -1.22 -17.70
CA ILE A 407 -15.92 -0.75 -18.80
C ILE A 407 -17.03 -1.76 -19.06
N ARG A 408 -16.72 -3.06 -19.14
CA ARG A 408 -17.71 -4.12 -19.30
C ARG A 408 -18.73 -4.16 -18.16
N MET A 409 -18.28 -3.91 -16.93
CA MET A 409 -19.18 -3.80 -15.79
C MET A 409 -20.09 -2.58 -15.87
N ALA A 410 -19.56 -1.43 -16.28
CA ALA A 410 -20.35 -0.21 -16.48
C ALA A 410 -21.39 -0.40 -17.59
N GLU A 411 -21.00 -0.95 -18.73
CA GLU A 411 -21.90 -1.26 -19.84
C GLU A 411 -23.05 -2.21 -19.42
N ARG A 412 -22.76 -3.21 -18.57
CA ARG A 412 -23.79 -4.13 -18.05
C ARG A 412 -24.77 -3.44 -17.09
N VAL A 413 -24.36 -2.36 -16.43
CA VAL A 413 -25.21 -1.59 -15.50
C VAL A 413 -26.02 -0.50 -16.24
N GLU A 414 -25.45 0.12 -17.27
CA GLU A 414 -26.10 1.22 -18.00
C GLU A 414 -27.09 0.72 -19.09
N TRP A 415 -26.88 -0.45 -19.67
CA TRP A 415 -27.78 -1.02 -20.70
C TRP A 415 -29.15 -1.48 -20.23
N PRO A 416 -29.39 -1.91 -18.99
CA PRO A 416 -30.74 -2.19 -18.51
C PRO A 416 -31.65 -0.97 -18.45
N ALA A 417 -31.12 0.23 -18.28
CA ALA A 417 -31.89 1.48 -18.21
C ALA A 417 -32.44 1.91 -19.56
N GLN A 418 -31.93 1.38 -20.69
CA GLN A 418 -32.53 1.63 -22.04
C GLN A 418 -33.51 0.53 -22.48
N ARG A 419 -33.74 -0.48 -21.67
CA ARG A 419 -34.83 -1.48 -21.87
C ARG A 419 -35.99 -1.22 -20.92
N GLU A 420 -36.45 0.00 -20.83
CA GLU A 420 -37.78 0.30 -20.36
C GLU A 420 -38.83 -0.05 -21.44
N ILE A 421 -39.07 -1.32 -21.62
CA ILE A 421 -40.36 -1.85 -22.12
C ILE A 421 -40.49 -3.27 -21.54
N SER A 422 -40.89 -3.38 -20.30
CA SER A 422 -41.85 -4.32 -19.75
C SER A 422 -41.89 -4.22 -18.22
N ASP A 423 -42.99 -3.73 -17.71
CA ASP A 423 -43.39 -3.79 -16.31
C ASP A 423 -43.54 -5.26 -15.87
N LEU A 424 -42.44 -5.85 -15.44
CA LEU A 424 -42.48 -7.05 -14.60
C LEU A 424 -41.45 -6.84 -13.46
N PRO A 425 -41.83 -7.07 -12.20
CA PRO A 425 -40.90 -7.05 -11.10
C PRO A 425 -39.83 -8.11 -11.37
N GLU A 426 -38.59 -7.67 -11.63
CA GLU A 426 -37.44 -8.58 -11.75
C GLU A 426 -37.23 -9.27 -10.39
N LEU A 427 -37.83 -10.44 -10.27
CA LEU A 427 -37.40 -11.44 -9.31
C LEU A 427 -35.91 -11.61 -9.45
N SER A 428 -35.18 -11.46 -8.32
CA SER A 428 -33.79 -11.75 -8.22
C SER A 428 -33.48 -13.09 -8.90
N THR A 429 -32.73 -13.07 -9.98
CA THR A 429 -32.36 -14.29 -10.71
C THR A 429 -31.70 -15.25 -9.71
N PRO A 430 -32.22 -16.46 -9.51
CA PRO A 430 -31.58 -17.47 -8.66
C PRO A 430 -30.18 -17.73 -9.22
N GLY A 431 -29.14 -17.35 -8.44
CA GLY A 431 -27.75 -17.51 -8.86
C GLY A 431 -26.94 -16.20 -9.02
N SER A 432 -27.54 -15.02 -8.84
CA SER A 432 -26.81 -13.76 -8.83
C SER A 432 -25.82 -13.71 -7.65
N LEU A 433 -24.54 -13.49 -7.97
CA LEU A 433 -23.48 -13.31 -6.96
C LEU A 433 -23.58 -11.95 -6.26
N VAL A 434 -24.36 -11.01 -6.78
CA VAL A 434 -24.62 -9.69 -6.19
C VAL A 434 -26.04 -9.67 -5.66
N LEU A 435 -26.18 -9.53 -4.34
CA LEU A 435 -27.46 -9.45 -3.65
C LEU A 435 -27.92 -7.99 -3.64
N ARG A 436 -28.96 -7.68 -4.40
CA ARG A 436 -29.53 -6.32 -4.48
C ARG A 436 -30.56 -6.09 -3.38
N ASP A 437 -31.37 -7.09 -3.05
CA ASP A 437 -32.35 -7.07 -1.96
C ASP A 437 -31.82 -7.96 -0.81
N TRP A 438 -31.28 -7.30 0.22
CA TRP A 438 -30.73 -7.97 1.39
C TRP A 438 -31.34 -7.38 2.66
N ARG A 439 -32.27 -8.14 3.31
CA ARG A 439 -33.07 -7.72 4.47
C ARG A 439 -32.90 -8.68 5.63
N PRO A 440 -31.71 -8.73 6.28
CA PRO A 440 -31.44 -9.70 7.34
C PRO A 440 -32.32 -9.52 8.59
N GLU A 441 -32.89 -8.33 8.81
CA GLU A 441 -33.78 -8.05 9.95
C GLU A 441 -35.25 -8.50 9.71
N ASP A 442 -35.61 -8.88 8.48
CA ASP A 442 -36.91 -9.43 8.15
C ASP A 442 -36.96 -10.94 8.50
N PRO A 443 -37.78 -11.38 9.48
CA PRO A 443 -37.77 -12.76 9.94
C PRO A 443 -38.16 -13.76 8.85
N THR A 444 -39.05 -13.39 7.93
CA THR A 444 -39.51 -14.28 6.85
C THR A 444 -38.39 -14.43 5.81
N PHE A 445 -37.83 -13.34 5.35
CA PHE A 445 -36.66 -13.37 4.45
C PHE A 445 -35.48 -14.14 5.04
N TRP A 446 -35.23 -13.94 6.34
CA TRP A 446 -34.13 -14.61 7.03
C TRP A 446 -34.31 -16.13 7.07
N SER A 447 -35.49 -16.60 7.51
CA SER A 447 -35.74 -18.05 7.64
C SER A 447 -35.78 -18.79 6.30
N GLU A 448 -36.29 -18.14 5.23
CA GLU A 448 -36.45 -18.78 3.92
C GLU A 448 -35.16 -18.77 3.09
N THR A 449 -34.38 -17.67 3.12
CA THR A 449 -33.29 -17.46 2.18
C THR A 449 -32.04 -16.91 2.86
N GLY A 450 -32.16 -15.94 3.77
CA GLY A 450 -31.05 -15.13 4.29
C GLY A 450 -30.05 -15.98 5.08
N GLU A 451 -30.51 -16.85 5.99
CA GLU A 451 -29.64 -17.65 6.84
C GLU A 451 -28.73 -18.59 6.03
N ARG A 452 -29.28 -19.24 5.02
CA ARG A 452 -28.50 -20.15 4.16
C ARG A 452 -27.38 -19.44 3.41
N ILE A 453 -27.66 -18.26 2.86
CA ILE A 453 -26.67 -17.45 2.15
C ILE A 453 -25.62 -16.91 3.13
N ALA A 454 -26.03 -16.36 4.26
CA ALA A 454 -25.14 -15.83 5.28
C ALA A 454 -24.21 -16.91 5.82
N ARG A 455 -24.75 -18.11 6.12
CA ARG A 455 -23.97 -19.27 6.60
C ARG A 455 -22.94 -19.72 5.57
N ARG A 456 -23.29 -19.78 4.27
CA ARG A 456 -22.32 -20.10 3.21
C ARG A 456 -21.19 -19.09 3.15
N ASN A 457 -21.51 -17.79 3.17
CA ASN A 457 -20.51 -16.73 3.15
C ASN A 457 -19.58 -16.78 4.38
N LEU A 458 -20.12 -17.08 5.57
CA LEU A 458 -19.35 -17.25 6.79
C LEU A 458 -18.36 -18.42 6.67
N TRP A 459 -18.82 -19.59 6.24
CA TRP A 459 -17.97 -20.78 6.15
C TRP A 459 -16.91 -20.70 5.06
N ILE A 460 -17.11 -19.87 4.03
CA ILE A 460 -16.05 -19.55 3.04
C ILE A 460 -15.11 -18.47 3.58
N SER A 461 -15.60 -17.50 4.35
CA SER A 461 -14.80 -16.45 4.95
C SER A 461 -13.76 -16.99 5.94
N ILE A 462 -14.14 -17.98 6.76
CA ILE A 462 -13.28 -18.56 7.80
C ILE A 462 -11.96 -19.11 7.26
N PRO A 463 -11.91 -20.01 6.25
CA PRO A 463 -10.64 -20.50 5.68
C PRO A 463 -9.80 -19.39 5.06
N ASN A 464 -10.42 -18.41 4.39
CA ASN A 464 -9.72 -17.26 3.84
C ASN A 464 -9.02 -16.44 4.93
N LEU A 465 -9.72 -16.22 6.05
CA LEU A 465 -9.15 -15.51 7.20
C LEU A 465 -8.08 -16.34 7.92
N LEU A 466 -8.28 -17.64 8.05
CA LEU A 466 -7.30 -18.58 8.62
C LEU A 466 -5.97 -18.53 7.86
N LEU A 467 -6.03 -18.58 6.53
CA LEU A 467 -4.83 -18.46 5.67
C LEU A 467 -4.18 -17.07 5.80
N GLY A 468 -4.98 -16.01 5.95
CA GLY A 468 -4.46 -14.68 6.26
C GLY A 468 -3.60 -14.68 7.53
N PHE A 469 -4.09 -15.26 8.61
CA PHE A 469 -3.33 -15.40 9.87
C PHE A 469 -2.12 -16.32 9.76
N ALA A 470 -2.22 -17.41 9.00
CA ALA A 470 -1.12 -18.34 8.79
C ALA A 470 0.07 -17.65 8.08
N ILE A 471 -0.18 -16.97 6.97
CA ILE A 471 0.86 -16.23 6.23
C ILE A 471 1.38 -15.05 7.05
N TRP A 472 0.50 -14.34 7.77
CA TRP A 472 0.91 -13.22 8.61
C TRP A 472 1.95 -13.60 9.65
N MET A 473 1.83 -14.79 10.24
CA MET A 473 2.68 -15.26 11.34
C MET A 473 3.75 -16.27 10.91
N VAL A 474 3.91 -16.58 9.62
CA VAL A 474 4.84 -17.61 9.13
C VAL A 474 6.30 -17.32 9.55
N TRP A 475 6.68 -16.04 9.62
CA TRP A 475 8.01 -15.64 10.05
C TRP A 475 8.33 -16.04 11.50
N SER A 476 7.33 -16.22 12.36
CA SER A 476 7.56 -16.70 13.74
C SER A 476 8.27 -18.06 13.80
N VAL A 477 8.07 -18.90 12.79
CA VAL A 477 8.73 -20.21 12.67
C VAL A 477 9.98 -20.13 11.77
N VAL A 478 9.88 -19.42 10.65
CA VAL A 478 10.98 -19.32 9.68
C VAL A 478 12.24 -18.74 10.34
N VAL A 479 12.14 -17.64 11.11
CA VAL A 479 13.27 -17.01 11.77
C VAL A 479 14.01 -17.94 12.74
N ALA A 480 13.29 -18.87 13.36
CA ALA A 480 13.89 -19.83 14.28
C ALA A 480 14.74 -20.91 13.57
N ARG A 481 14.54 -21.09 12.27
CA ARG A 481 15.24 -22.09 11.44
C ARG A 481 16.25 -21.50 10.46
N LEU A 482 16.22 -20.18 10.18
CA LEU A 482 17.18 -19.54 9.28
C LEU A 482 18.65 -19.81 9.62
N PRO A 483 19.11 -19.74 10.90
CA PRO A 483 20.50 -20.04 11.22
C PRO A 483 20.92 -21.48 10.87
N GLN A 484 19.99 -22.44 10.94
CA GLN A 484 20.25 -23.85 10.65
C GLN A 484 20.45 -24.16 9.17
N VAL A 485 20.04 -23.26 8.29
CA VAL A 485 20.19 -23.37 6.82
C VAL A 485 21.22 -22.39 6.26
N GLY A 486 22.07 -21.83 7.12
CA GLY A 486 23.26 -21.07 6.70
C GLY A 486 23.09 -19.54 6.68
N PHE A 487 21.98 -18.98 7.17
CA PHE A 487 21.83 -17.52 7.30
C PHE A 487 22.52 -17.01 8.57
N ASP A 488 23.49 -16.14 8.41
CA ASP A 488 24.25 -15.56 9.52
C ASP A 488 23.63 -14.22 9.95
N TYR A 489 22.49 -14.29 10.63
CA TYR A 489 21.82 -13.12 11.16
C TYR A 489 21.96 -13.03 12.68
N THR A 490 22.15 -11.79 13.17
CA THR A 490 22.15 -11.53 14.61
C THR A 490 20.76 -11.79 15.21
N PRO A 491 20.63 -12.12 16.50
CA PRO A 491 19.33 -12.28 17.16
C PRO A 491 18.41 -11.06 16.96
N ASN A 492 18.94 -9.85 17.00
CA ASN A 492 18.17 -8.64 16.77
C ASN A 492 17.63 -8.55 15.33
N GLN A 493 18.41 -8.96 14.32
CA GLN A 493 17.95 -9.03 12.92
C GLN A 493 16.83 -10.06 12.77
N LEU A 494 16.91 -11.20 13.40
CA LEU A 494 15.85 -12.21 13.39
C LEU A 494 14.56 -11.70 14.06
N PHE A 495 14.67 -10.96 15.17
CA PHE A 495 13.49 -10.32 15.80
C PHE A 495 12.88 -9.20 14.94
N TRP A 496 13.67 -8.49 14.14
CA TRP A 496 13.14 -7.57 13.13
C TRP A 496 12.29 -8.30 12.10
N LEU A 497 12.78 -9.42 11.57
CA LEU A 497 12.02 -10.24 10.61
C LEU A 497 10.72 -10.78 11.21
N ALA A 498 10.74 -11.20 12.46
CA ALA A 498 9.55 -11.65 13.17
C ALA A 498 8.55 -10.51 13.46
N ALA A 499 9.03 -9.28 13.63
CA ALA A 499 8.22 -8.11 13.98
C ALA A 499 7.57 -7.40 12.77
N LEU A 500 8.26 -7.33 11.64
CA LEU A 500 7.83 -6.55 10.47
C LEU A 500 6.47 -6.95 9.89
N PRO A 501 6.08 -8.25 9.84
CA PRO A 501 4.72 -8.62 9.46
C PRO A 501 3.65 -7.97 10.35
N GLY A 502 3.96 -7.79 11.64
CA GLY A 502 3.10 -7.10 12.59
C GLY A 502 2.91 -5.63 12.23
N LEU A 503 3.96 -4.93 11.85
CA LEU A 503 3.92 -3.53 11.42
C LEU A 503 3.04 -3.34 10.18
N SER A 504 3.33 -4.06 9.12
CA SER A 504 2.60 -3.94 7.86
C SER A 504 1.17 -4.46 7.98
N GLY A 505 0.94 -5.57 8.69
CA GLY A 505 -0.39 -6.13 8.88
C GLY A 505 -1.32 -5.22 9.69
N ALA A 506 -0.82 -4.59 10.75
CA ALA A 506 -1.57 -3.62 11.54
C ALA A 506 -1.92 -2.38 10.70
N THR A 507 -0.96 -1.86 9.95
CA THR A 507 -1.17 -0.70 9.06
C THR A 507 -2.20 -1.03 7.97
N LEU A 508 -2.08 -2.18 7.32
CA LEU A 508 -3.01 -2.62 6.28
C LEU A 508 -4.43 -2.86 6.81
N ARG A 509 -4.62 -3.24 8.08
CA ARG A 509 -5.96 -3.34 8.68
C ARG A 509 -6.76 -2.06 8.60
N ILE A 510 -6.10 -0.91 8.76
CA ILE A 510 -6.75 0.40 8.64
C ILE A 510 -7.35 0.55 7.24
N PHE A 511 -6.56 0.28 6.21
CA PHE A 511 -7.00 0.39 4.81
C PHE A 511 -8.02 -0.68 4.42
N TYR A 512 -7.82 -1.93 4.85
CA TYR A 512 -8.70 -3.05 4.53
C TYR A 512 -10.10 -2.91 5.13
N SER A 513 -10.26 -2.15 6.21
CA SER A 513 -11.58 -1.83 6.78
C SER A 513 -12.50 -1.12 5.78
N PHE A 514 -11.94 -0.35 4.85
CA PHE A 514 -12.69 0.41 3.85
C PHE A 514 -12.90 -0.32 2.54
N MET A 515 -12.25 -1.47 2.34
CA MET A 515 -12.22 -2.13 1.04
C MET A 515 -13.51 -2.89 0.72
N VAL A 516 -14.22 -3.41 1.73
CA VAL A 516 -15.49 -4.12 1.52
C VAL A 516 -16.59 -3.22 0.96
N PRO A 517 -16.82 -2.00 1.48
CA PRO A 517 -17.76 -1.05 0.87
C PRO A 517 -17.37 -0.60 -0.55
N ILE A 518 -16.06 -0.62 -0.88
CA ILE A 518 -15.53 -0.15 -2.17
C ILE A 518 -15.60 -1.26 -3.24
N PHE A 519 -15.05 -2.43 -2.92
CA PHE A 519 -14.86 -3.54 -3.88
C PHE A 519 -15.99 -4.58 -3.84
N GLY A 520 -16.75 -4.63 -2.75
CA GLY A 520 -17.63 -5.75 -2.41
C GLY A 520 -16.89 -6.83 -1.61
N GLY A 521 -17.63 -7.50 -0.73
CA GLY A 521 -17.03 -8.46 0.20
C GLY A 521 -16.45 -9.69 -0.47
N ARG A 522 -17.14 -10.24 -1.46
CA ARG A 522 -16.71 -11.40 -2.27
C ARG A 522 -15.40 -11.11 -3.01
N ARG A 523 -15.39 -10.01 -3.76
CA ARG A 523 -14.25 -9.65 -4.61
C ARG A 523 -13.03 -9.31 -3.78
N TRP A 524 -13.23 -8.55 -2.70
CA TRP A 524 -12.14 -8.18 -1.83
C TRP A 524 -11.54 -9.39 -1.10
N THR A 525 -12.39 -10.30 -0.57
CA THR A 525 -11.91 -11.53 0.07
C THR A 525 -11.09 -12.38 -0.89
N ALA A 526 -11.57 -12.57 -2.12
CA ALA A 526 -10.81 -13.33 -3.12
C ALA A 526 -9.49 -12.65 -3.49
N LEU A 527 -9.49 -11.33 -3.74
CA LEU A 527 -8.29 -10.58 -4.12
C LEU A 527 -7.25 -10.54 -3.00
N SER A 528 -7.70 -10.24 -1.78
CA SER A 528 -6.80 -10.16 -0.63
C SER A 528 -6.24 -11.53 -0.22
N THR A 529 -7.00 -12.61 -0.41
CA THR A 529 -6.47 -13.97 -0.23
C THR A 529 -5.50 -14.34 -1.34
N ALA A 530 -5.82 -14.05 -2.60
CA ALA A 530 -4.91 -14.30 -3.73
C ALA A 530 -3.56 -13.57 -3.57
N SER A 531 -3.56 -12.37 -3.00
CA SER A 531 -2.33 -11.61 -2.76
C SER A 531 -1.34 -12.32 -1.82
N LEU A 532 -1.82 -13.27 -0.99
CA LEU A 532 -0.98 -14.08 -0.12
C LEU A 532 -0.07 -15.06 -0.88
N LEU A 533 -0.38 -15.35 -2.16
CA LEU A 533 0.50 -16.14 -3.01
C LEU A 533 1.86 -15.47 -3.17
N LEU A 534 1.90 -14.14 -3.20
CA LEU A 534 3.15 -13.39 -3.38
C LEU A 534 4.16 -13.69 -2.27
N PRO A 535 3.87 -13.43 -0.97
CA PRO A 535 4.79 -13.78 0.09
C PRO A 535 5.01 -15.29 0.23
N ALA A 536 3.98 -16.12 0.02
CA ALA A 536 4.12 -17.58 0.14
C ALA A 536 5.12 -18.16 -0.85
N LEU A 537 5.00 -17.80 -2.13
CA LEU A 537 5.92 -18.26 -3.18
C LEU A 537 7.31 -17.66 -2.98
N TRP A 538 7.41 -16.38 -2.68
CA TRP A 538 8.70 -15.71 -2.58
C TRP A 538 9.50 -16.15 -1.35
N ILE A 539 8.87 -16.39 -0.20
CA ILE A 539 9.54 -17.03 0.96
C ILE A 539 10.12 -18.37 0.53
N GLY A 540 9.32 -19.22 -0.15
CA GLY A 540 9.79 -20.52 -0.61
C GLY A 540 11.02 -20.45 -1.51
N VAL A 541 11.16 -19.41 -2.32
CA VAL A 541 12.34 -19.20 -3.16
C VAL A 541 13.51 -18.60 -2.36
N ALA A 542 13.25 -17.55 -1.58
CA ALA A 542 14.31 -16.76 -0.92
C ALA A 542 15.07 -17.54 0.15
N VAL A 543 14.41 -18.44 0.87
CA VAL A 543 15.05 -19.22 1.95
C VAL A 543 15.95 -20.36 1.47
N GLN A 544 15.95 -20.67 0.17
CA GLN A 544 16.81 -21.71 -0.41
C GLN A 544 18.25 -21.24 -0.65
N ASN A 545 18.47 -19.93 -0.73
CA ASN A 545 19.79 -19.36 -0.94
C ASN A 545 20.23 -18.52 0.29
N PRO A 546 21.24 -18.97 1.06
CA PRO A 546 21.77 -18.21 2.21
C PRO A 546 22.33 -16.83 1.84
N ASP A 547 22.76 -16.63 0.59
CA ASP A 547 23.28 -15.35 0.09
C ASP A 547 22.16 -14.33 -0.20
N THR A 548 20.88 -14.69 -0.02
CA THR A 548 19.78 -13.76 -0.20
C THR A 548 19.97 -12.51 0.68
N PRO A 549 19.97 -11.30 0.09
CA PRO A 549 20.22 -10.08 0.84
C PRO A 549 19.20 -9.88 1.97
N TYR A 550 19.66 -9.43 3.12
CA TYR A 550 18.80 -9.18 4.29
C TYR A 550 17.64 -8.23 3.97
N LEU A 551 17.86 -7.23 3.10
CA LEU A 551 16.80 -6.31 2.63
C LEU A 551 15.64 -7.05 1.94
N VAL A 552 15.94 -8.09 1.16
CA VAL A 552 14.91 -8.93 0.52
C VAL A 552 14.08 -9.64 1.57
N MET A 553 14.71 -10.16 2.61
CA MET A 553 14.04 -10.80 3.74
C MET A 553 13.14 -9.82 4.51
N LEU A 554 13.59 -8.57 4.70
CA LEU A 554 12.78 -7.50 5.32
C LEU A 554 11.52 -7.19 4.48
N ILE A 555 11.67 -7.09 3.15
CA ILE A 555 10.53 -6.86 2.23
C ILE A 555 9.55 -8.03 2.28
N LEU A 556 10.06 -9.26 2.29
CA LEU A 556 9.24 -10.45 2.40
C LEU A 556 8.47 -10.49 3.71
N ALA A 557 9.12 -10.14 4.81
CA ALA A 557 8.46 -10.03 6.11
C ALA A 557 7.33 -8.99 6.08
N LEU A 558 7.56 -7.82 5.47
CA LEU A 558 6.52 -6.80 5.27
C LEU A 558 5.36 -7.30 4.40
N LEU A 559 5.64 -8.05 3.34
CA LEU A 559 4.61 -8.59 2.45
C LEU A 559 3.68 -9.60 3.15
N CYS A 560 4.17 -10.32 4.16
CA CYS A 560 3.33 -11.20 4.97
C CYS A 560 2.22 -10.44 5.74
N GLY A 561 2.39 -9.14 5.95
CA GLY A 561 1.36 -8.27 6.50
C GLY A 561 0.08 -8.17 5.67
N LEU A 562 0.13 -8.53 4.38
CA LEU A 562 -1.09 -8.66 3.56
C LEU A 562 -2.14 -9.57 4.23
N GLY A 563 -1.68 -10.63 4.89
CA GLY A 563 -2.56 -11.52 5.66
C GLY A 563 -3.17 -10.87 6.90
N GLY A 564 -2.39 -10.02 7.59
CA GLY A 564 -2.86 -9.31 8.80
C GLY A 564 -4.01 -8.36 8.55
N GLY A 565 -4.07 -7.74 7.37
CA GLY A 565 -5.15 -6.85 6.95
C GLY A 565 -6.51 -7.54 6.81
N ASN A 566 -6.52 -8.81 6.42
CA ASN A 566 -7.75 -9.58 6.12
C ASN A 566 -8.73 -9.67 7.29
N PHE A 567 -8.28 -9.52 8.52
CA PHE A 567 -9.19 -9.56 9.68
C PHE A 567 -10.24 -8.44 9.62
N SER A 568 -9.85 -7.20 9.37
CA SER A 568 -10.78 -6.06 9.34
C SER A 568 -11.81 -6.19 8.23
N SER A 569 -11.38 -6.54 7.02
CA SER A 569 -12.29 -6.71 5.88
C SER A 569 -13.22 -7.91 6.04
N SER A 570 -12.72 -9.04 6.56
CA SER A 570 -13.53 -10.23 6.82
C SER A 570 -14.61 -9.96 7.87
N MET A 571 -14.25 -9.30 8.98
CA MET A 571 -15.22 -8.95 10.03
C MET A 571 -16.29 -7.97 9.52
N ALA A 572 -15.87 -6.94 8.77
CA ALA A 572 -16.80 -5.99 8.14
C ALA A 572 -17.77 -6.71 7.19
N ASN A 573 -17.26 -7.58 6.32
CA ASN A 573 -18.07 -8.31 5.37
C ASN A 573 -19.14 -9.18 6.07
N ILE A 574 -18.73 -10.01 7.01
CA ILE A 574 -19.68 -10.91 7.73
C ILE A 574 -20.70 -10.12 8.54
N SER A 575 -20.34 -8.95 9.06
CA SER A 575 -21.28 -8.09 9.79
C SER A 575 -22.48 -7.62 8.95
N PHE A 576 -22.34 -7.51 7.62
CA PHE A 576 -23.43 -7.13 6.73
C PHE A 576 -24.39 -8.28 6.41
N PHE A 577 -23.93 -9.52 6.53
CA PHE A 577 -24.75 -10.69 6.23
C PHE A 577 -25.74 -11.07 7.33
N TYR A 578 -25.44 -10.76 8.59
CA TYR A 578 -26.20 -11.29 9.74
C TYR A 578 -27.08 -10.24 10.42
N PRO A 579 -28.30 -10.64 10.86
CA PRO A 579 -29.17 -9.77 11.64
C PRO A 579 -28.54 -9.50 13.03
N LYS A 580 -28.97 -8.42 13.67
CA LYS A 580 -28.43 -7.96 14.95
C LYS A 580 -28.39 -9.05 16.02
N ALA A 581 -29.45 -9.90 16.09
CA ALA A 581 -29.59 -10.97 17.10
C ALA A 581 -28.50 -12.05 16.98
N SER A 582 -27.98 -12.34 15.78
CA SER A 582 -26.99 -13.41 15.55
C SER A 582 -25.63 -12.91 15.06
N LYS A 583 -25.50 -11.60 14.80
CA LYS A 583 -24.27 -10.96 14.32
C LYS A 583 -23.07 -11.23 15.22
N GLY A 584 -23.22 -11.07 16.53
CA GLY A 584 -22.13 -11.30 17.49
C GLY A 584 -21.60 -12.72 17.47
N LYS A 585 -22.50 -13.72 17.37
CA LYS A 585 -22.13 -15.14 17.26
C LYS A 585 -21.37 -15.42 15.96
N ALA A 586 -21.83 -14.89 14.83
CA ALA A 586 -21.19 -15.09 13.53
C ALA A 586 -19.80 -14.44 13.46
N MET A 587 -19.68 -13.21 13.96
CA MET A 587 -18.40 -12.50 14.02
C MET A 587 -17.43 -13.17 14.99
N GLY A 588 -17.91 -13.64 16.15
CA GLY A 588 -17.11 -14.39 17.12
C GLY A 588 -16.56 -15.69 16.53
N LEU A 589 -17.39 -16.43 15.79
CA LEU A 589 -16.98 -17.66 15.11
C LEU A 589 -15.95 -17.37 14.00
N ASN A 590 -16.20 -16.35 13.17
CA ASN A 590 -15.27 -15.94 12.11
C ASN A 590 -13.91 -15.53 12.69
N ALA A 591 -13.90 -14.70 13.73
CA ALA A 591 -12.66 -14.25 14.38
C ALA A 591 -11.94 -15.40 15.12
N GLY A 592 -12.66 -16.21 15.86
CA GLY A 592 -12.08 -17.32 16.65
C GLY A 592 -11.43 -18.36 15.75
N LEU A 593 -12.18 -18.88 14.76
CA LEU A 593 -11.64 -19.88 13.83
C LEU A 593 -10.60 -19.29 12.88
N GLY A 594 -10.70 -18.01 12.51
CA GLY A 594 -9.66 -17.33 11.76
C GLY A 594 -8.34 -17.26 12.52
N ASN A 595 -8.37 -16.91 13.82
CA ASN A 595 -7.18 -16.85 14.67
C ASN A 595 -6.47 -18.21 14.82
N LEU A 596 -7.18 -19.34 14.65
CA LEU A 596 -6.56 -20.66 14.63
C LEU A 596 -5.49 -20.79 13.53
N GLY A 597 -5.51 -19.93 12.49
CA GLY A 597 -4.49 -19.91 11.44
C GLY A 597 -3.07 -19.80 11.98
N VAL A 598 -2.86 -19.06 13.07
CA VAL A 598 -1.55 -18.96 13.74
C VAL A 598 -1.10 -20.30 14.29
N SER A 599 -2.01 -20.98 15.03
CA SER A 599 -1.70 -22.29 15.61
C SER A 599 -1.52 -23.37 14.53
N VAL A 600 -2.41 -23.40 13.52
CA VAL A 600 -2.30 -24.32 12.38
C VAL A 600 -0.96 -24.15 11.67
N MET A 601 -0.52 -22.92 11.46
CA MET A 601 0.77 -22.64 10.82
C MET A 601 1.93 -23.10 11.72
N GLN A 602 1.92 -22.74 12.99
CA GLN A 602 2.99 -23.14 13.93
C GLN A 602 3.03 -24.66 14.22
N PHE A 603 1.94 -25.37 13.96
CA PHE A 603 1.93 -26.84 13.99
C PHE A 603 2.41 -27.44 12.66
N LEU A 604 1.84 -26.98 11.54
CA LEU A 604 2.06 -27.59 10.23
C LEU A 604 3.47 -27.31 9.67
N VAL A 605 3.95 -26.07 9.78
CA VAL A 605 5.24 -25.68 9.19
C VAL A 605 6.41 -26.48 9.76
N PRO A 606 6.59 -26.64 11.08
CA PRO A 606 7.66 -27.48 11.63
C PRO A 606 7.64 -28.94 11.15
N VAL A 607 6.46 -29.47 10.81
CA VAL A 607 6.32 -30.82 10.27
C VAL A 607 6.72 -30.87 8.80
N VAL A 608 6.18 -29.98 7.97
CA VAL A 608 6.39 -30.05 6.50
C VAL A 608 7.80 -29.66 6.07
N ILE A 609 8.52 -28.87 6.85
CA ILE A 609 9.92 -28.51 6.56
C ILE A 609 10.89 -29.68 6.78
N THR A 610 10.48 -30.76 7.46
CA THR A 610 11.27 -31.99 7.63
C THR A 610 10.98 -33.04 6.55
N MET A 611 10.11 -32.73 5.61
CA MET A 611 9.63 -33.67 4.58
C MET A 611 9.74 -33.06 3.19
N GLY A 612 10.12 -33.86 2.21
CA GLY A 612 10.09 -33.49 0.79
C GLY A 612 8.68 -33.54 0.20
N VAL A 613 7.74 -32.73 0.72
CA VAL A 613 6.29 -32.77 0.41
C VAL A 613 5.99 -32.59 -1.07
N PHE A 614 6.78 -31.79 -1.76
CA PHE A 614 6.55 -31.46 -3.18
C PHE A 614 7.48 -32.22 -4.15
N GLY A 615 8.25 -33.20 -3.64
CA GLY A 615 9.19 -33.98 -4.46
C GLY A 615 10.16 -33.07 -5.25
N ALA A 616 10.37 -33.39 -6.52
CA ALA A 616 11.25 -32.61 -7.40
C ALA A 616 10.81 -31.15 -7.63
N LEU A 617 9.52 -30.83 -7.46
CA LEU A 617 9.01 -29.46 -7.57
C LEU A 617 9.33 -28.61 -6.35
N GLY A 618 9.67 -29.23 -5.22
CA GLY A 618 9.92 -28.55 -3.96
C GLY A 618 11.34 -28.03 -3.78
N GLY A 619 12.27 -28.33 -4.70
CA GLY A 619 13.69 -27.99 -4.58
C GLY A 619 14.44 -28.92 -3.64
N GLU A 620 15.77 -28.73 -3.58
CA GLU A 620 16.68 -29.53 -2.74
C GLU A 620 16.61 -29.10 -1.27
N PRO A 621 16.78 -30.03 -0.30
CA PRO A 621 16.86 -29.66 1.11
C PRO A 621 18.20 -28.99 1.42
N ALA A 622 18.18 -28.02 2.32
CA ALA A 622 19.40 -27.57 2.98
C ALA A 622 19.83 -28.62 4.03
N LEU A 623 21.12 -28.86 4.15
CA LEU A 623 21.64 -29.72 5.19
C LEU A 623 21.93 -28.88 6.45
N THR A 624 21.34 -29.26 7.58
CA THR A 624 21.66 -28.66 8.88
C THR A 624 23.07 -29.05 9.34
N GLU A 625 23.62 -28.35 10.32
CA GLU A 625 24.93 -28.70 10.93
C GLU A 625 25.05 -30.17 11.35
N ASN A 626 23.95 -30.81 11.72
CA ASN A 626 23.86 -32.20 12.09
C ASN A 626 23.65 -33.17 10.90
N GLY A 627 23.71 -32.65 9.65
CA GLY A 627 23.51 -33.46 8.43
C GLY A 627 22.05 -33.86 8.17
N GLN A 628 21.09 -33.31 8.89
CA GLN A 628 19.65 -33.57 8.67
C GLN A 628 19.14 -32.72 7.53
N PRO A 629 18.37 -33.30 6.58
CA PRO A 629 17.78 -32.53 5.50
C PRO A 629 16.62 -31.64 6.03
N LEU A 630 16.59 -30.37 5.59
CA LEU A 630 15.57 -29.41 5.96
C LEU A 630 15.05 -28.66 4.71
N TRP A 631 13.78 -28.80 4.40
CA TRP A 631 13.09 -28.10 3.30
C TRP A 631 12.42 -26.84 3.82
N LEU A 632 13.21 -25.83 4.24
CA LEU A 632 12.66 -24.59 4.83
C LEU A 632 11.70 -23.87 3.85
N GLN A 633 11.91 -24.02 2.55
CA GLN A 633 11.03 -23.51 1.49
C GLN A 633 9.58 -24.00 1.61
N ASN A 634 9.34 -25.16 2.19
CA ASN A 634 8.00 -25.68 2.42
C ASN A 634 7.19 -24.82 3.41
N ALA A 635 7.84 -23.99 4.22
CA ALA A 635 7.16 -23.01 5.08
C ALA A 635 6.32 -22.02 4.27
N GLY A 636 6.75 -21.69 3.04
CA GLY A 636 6.00 -20.88 2.10
C GLY A 636 5.11 -21.72 1.16
N PHE A 637 5.67 -22.71 0.52
CA PHE A 637 5.02 -23.48 -0.55
C PHE A 637 3.79 -24.25 -0.09
N ILE A 638 3.77 -24.76 1.15
CA ILE A 638 2.62 -25.54 1.67
C ILE A 638 1.30 -24.79 1.58
N TRP A 639 1.32 -23.47 1.67
CA TRP A 639 0.11 -22.64 1.67
C TRP A 639 -0.45 -22.38 0.29
N VAL A 640 0.35 -22.50 -0.78
CA VAL A 640 -0.02 -22.17 -2.15
C VAL A 640 -1.30 -22.89 -2.62
N PRO A 641 -1.43 -24.21 -2.51
CA PRO A 641 -2.64 -24.90 -2.95
C PRO A 641 -3.87 -24.49 -2.13
N PHE A 642 -3.72 -24.27 -0.82
CA PHE A 642 -4.83 -23.84 0.04
C PHE A 642 -5.27 -22.41 -0.26
N ILE A 643 -4.32 -21.49 -0.54
CA ILE A 643 -4.62 -20.12 -0.94
C ILE A 643 -5.39 -20.11 -2.26
N LEU A 644 -4.97 -20.90 -3.23
CA LEU A 644 -5.66 -21.03 -4.52
C LEU A 644 -7.09 -21.53 -4.33
N LEU A 645 -7.28 -22.62 -3.58
CA LEU A 645 -8.61 -23.19 -3.29
C LEU A 645 -9.51 -22.21 -2.56
N ALA A 646 -9.00 -21.51 -1.54
CA ALA A 646 -9.78 -20.54 -0.78
C ALA A 646 -10.14 -19.30 -1.63
N THR A 647 -9.22 -18.85 -2.48
CA THR A 647 -9.47 -17.77 -3.46
C THR A 647 -10.60 -18.14 -4.42
N LEU A 648 -10.54 -19.33 -5.01
CA LEU A 648 -11.58 -19.82 -5.91
C LEU A 648 -12.92 -19.98 -5.17
N ALA A 649 -12.91 -20.52 -3.95
CA ALA A 649 -14.12 -20.64 -3.12
C ALA A 649 -14.72 -19.26 -2.83
N ALA A 650 -13.90 -18.26 -2.51
CA ALA A 650 -14.38 -16.89 -2.30
C ALA A 650 -14.94 -16.27 -3.59
N TRP A 651 -14.23 -16.44 -4.72
CA TRP A 651 -14.62 -15.84 -5.99
C TRP A 651 -15.94 -16.40 -6.53
N PHE A 652 -16.14 -17.69 -6.44
CA PHE A 652 -17.33 -18.37 -6.99
C PHE A 652 -18.43 -18.64 -5.97
N GLY A 653 -18.12 -18.74 -4.68
CA GLY A 653 -19.05 -19.17 -3.63
C GLY A 653 -19.59 -18.05 -2.75
N MET A 654 -18.91 -16.91 -2.63
CA MET A 654 -19.36 -15.78 -1.83
C MET A 654 -20.27 -14.84 -2.63
N ASN A 655 -20.94 -13.94 -1.91
CA ASN A 655 -21.81 -12.92 -2.49
C ASN A 655 -21.29 -11.52 -2.16
N ASP A 656 -21.64 -10.55 -3.02
CA ASP A 656 -21.52 -9.11 -2.75
C ASP A 656 -22.91 -8.57 -2.36
N ILE A 657 -22.99 -7.72 -1.34
CA ILE A 657 -24.22 -7.03 -0.94
C ILE A 657 -24.20 -5.62 -1.52
N ALA A 658 -25.15 -5.31 -2.40
CA ALA A 658 -25.18 -4.03 -3.11
C ALA A 658 -25.42 -2.83 -2.17
N SER A 659 -26.15 -3.04 -1.07
CA SER A 659 -26.47 -2.01 -0.07
C SER A 659 -25.39 -1.80 1.00
N ALA A 660 -24.34 -2.62 1.04
CA ALA A 660 -23.24 -2.54 2.03
C ALA A 660 -22.29 -1.37 1.77
N LYS A 661 -22.83 -0.17 1.47
CA LYS A 661 -22.06 1.06 1.27
C LYS A 661 -22.09 1.89 2.55
N SER A 662 -20.92 2.25 3.05
CA SER A 662 -20.78 3.24 4.12
C SER A 662 -19.87 4.37 3.67
N SER A 663 -20.19 5.61 4.07
CA SER A 663 -19.35 6.77 3.77
C SER A 663 -18.09 6.74 4.64
N PHE A 664 -16.94 7.03 4.02
CA PHE A 664 -15.67 7.18 4.75
C PHE A 664 -15.75 8.32 5.79
N ALA A 665 -16.44 9.40 5.47
CA ALA A 665 -16.62 10.56 6.36
C ALA A 665 -17.37 10.19 7.65
N ASP A 666 -18.37 9.31 7.58
CA ASP A 666 -19.13 8.85 8.75
C ASP A 666 -18.27 8.01 9.71
N GLN A 667 -17.21 7.40 9.21
CA GLN A 667 -16.29 6.58 10.00
C GLN A 667 -15.21 7.41 10.71
N LEU A 668 -14.84 8.60 10.18
CA LEU A 668 -13.83 9.47 10.80
C LEU A 668 -14.26 10.05 12.13
N VAL A 669 -15.53 10.04 12.46
CA VAL A 669 -16.07 10.56 13.75
C VAL A 669 -15.49 9.82 14.95
N ILE A 670 -15.12 8.53 14.78
CA ILE A 670 -14.55 7.71 15.86
C ILE A 670 -13.23 8.27 16.41
N PHE A 671 -12.44 8.97 15.58
CA PHE A 671 -11.17 9.56 16.01
C PHE A 671 -11.34 10.70 17.01
N LYS A 672 -12.52 11.34 17.05
CA LYS A 672 -12.89 12.37 18.03
C LYS A 672 -13.40 11.76 19.34
N ARG A 673 -13.62 10.44 19.40
CA ARG A 673 -14.15 9.74 20.56
C ARG A 673 -13.00 9.29 21.48
N LYS A 674 -12.92 9.83 22.71
CA LYS A 674 -11.92 9.46 23.72
C LYS A 674 -11.84 7.95 23.95
N HIS A 675 -12.99 7.28 24.04
CA HIS A 675 -13.05 5.85 24.31
C HIS A 675 -12.55 4.98 23.16
N THR A 676 -12.48 5.47 21.92
CA THR A 676 -11.80 4.78 20.83
C THR A 676 -10.30 4.59 21.14
N TRP A 677 -9.64 5.62 21.65
CA TRP A 677 -8.23 5.56 22.01
C TRP A 677 -7.97 4.74 23.28
N LEU A 678 -8.81 4.89 24.30
CA LEU A 678 -8.71 4.08 25.52
C LEU A 678 -8.88 2.59 25.21
N MET A 679 -9.88 2.23 24.42
CA MET A 679 -10.09 0.85 24.00
C MET A 679 -8.99 0.32 23.10
N SER A 680 -8.35 1.18 22.28
CA SER A 680 -7.17 0.79 21.50
C SER A 680 -6.01 0.36 22.40
N VAL A 681 -5.74 1.08 23.50
CA VAL A 681 -4.73 0.68 24.49
C VAL A 681 -5.13 -0.63 25.17
N LEU A 682 -6.36 -0.74 25.63
CA LEU A 682 -6.84 -1.96 26.31
C LEU A 682 -6.82 -3.17 25.38
N TYR A 683 -7.28 -3.03 24.16
CA TYR A 683 -7.26 -4.15 23.21
C TYR A 683 -5.84 -4.54 22.76
N THR A 684 -4.90 -3.58 22.77
CA THR A 684 -3.47 -3.89 22.63
C THR A 684 -2.98 -4.76 23.79
N GLY A 685 -3.44 -4.54 25.01
CA GLY A 685 -3.13 -5.38 26.17
C GLY A 685 -3.60 -6.82 26.04
N THR A 686 -4.70 -7.08 25.36
CA THR A 686 -5.24 -8.44 25.14
C THR A 686 -4.86 -9.01 23.78
N PHE A 687 -5.40 -8.48 22.69
CA PHE A 687 -5.14 -8.98 21.34
C PHE A 687 -3.70 -8.72 20.88
N GLY A 688 -3.16 -7.54 21.21
CA GLY A 688 -1.77 -7.22 20.91
C GLY A 688 -0.80 -8.19 21.59
N SER A 689 -1.08 -8.57 22.84
CA SER A 689 -0.31 -9.60 23.56
C SER A 689 -0.44 -10.98 22.90
N PHE A 690 -1.65 -11.40 22.56
CA PHE A 690 -1.89 -12.67 21.88
C PHE A 690 -1.06 -12.79 20.60
N ILE A 691 -1.19 -11.80 19.71
CA ILE A 691 -0.52 -11.88 18.42
C ILE A 691 1.01 -11.62 18.53
N GLY A 692 1.41 -10.73 19.44
CA GLY A 692 2.81 -10.40 19.66
C GLY A 692 3.60 -11.55 20.30
N PHE A 693 3.03 -12.21 21.28
CA PHE A 693 3.66 -13.42 21.84
C PHE A 693 3.64 -14.57 20.83
N SER A 694 2.61 -14.71 20.01
CA SER A 694 2.60 -15.69 18.93
C SER A 694 3.74 -15.47 17.94
N ALA A 695 4.05 -14.22 17.62
CA ALA A 695 5.14 -13.87 16.72
C ALA A 695 6.53 -14.06 17.33
N ALA A 696 6.67 -13.76 18.63
CA ALA A 696 7.98 -13.73 19.31
C ALA A 696 8.36 -15.06 19.99
N PHE A 697 7.40 -15.83 20.49
CA PHE A 697 7.64 -16.97 21.38
C PHE A 697 8.57 -18.05 20.78
N PRO A 698 8.41 -18.51 19.51
CA PRO A 698 9.25 -19.53 18.95
C PRO A 698 10.74 -19.16 18.96
N LEU A 699 11.05 -17.93 18.53
CA LEU A 699 12.42 -17.41 18.48
C LEU A 699 12.97 -17.15 19.89
N LEU A 700 12.17 -16.51 20.74
CA LEU A 700 12.57 -16.19 22.11
C LEU A 700 12.90 -17.46 22.91
N ALA A 701 11.99 -18.41 22.94
CA ALA A 701 12.16 -19.63 23.71
C ALA A 701 13.27 -20.51 23.13
N GLY A 702 13.47 -20.54 21.81
CA GLY A 702 14.60 -21.21 21.16
C GLY A 702 15.95 -20.63 21.56
N ASN A 703 16.05 -19.30 21.69
CA ASN A 703 17.29 -18.64 22.14
C ASN A 703 17.56 -18.83 23.63
N LEU A 704 16.53 -18.88 24.47
CA LEU A 704 16.66 -19.00 25.90
C LEU A 704 16.87 -20.46 26.35
N PHE A 705 16.36 -21.43 25.60
CA PHE A 705 16.40 -22.85 25.88
C PHE A 705 16.91 -23.66 24.66
N PRO A 706 18.16 -23.51 24.26
CA PRO A 706 18.71 -24.13 23.04
C PRO A 706 18.69 -25.67 23.05
N GLY A 707 18.56 -26.29 24.21
CA GLY A 707 18.42 -27.74 24.35
C GLY A 707 17.01 -28.30 24.09
N VAL A 708 16.01 -27.42 23.82
CA VAL A 708 14.62 -27.85 23.62
C VAL A 708 14.18 -27.44 22.21
N ASP A 709 13.61 -28.41 21.47
CA ASP A 709 12.99 -28.09 20.18
C ASP A 709 11.61 -27.45 20.41
N VAL A 710 11.65 -26.14 20.68
CA VAL A 710 10.47 -25.32 21.04
C VAL A 710 9.38 -25.35 19.95
N LEU A 711 9.76 -25.50 18.69
CA LEU A 711 8.79 -25.51 17.57
C LEU A 711 7.78 -26.67 17.65
N LYS A 712 8.12 -27.75 18.36
CA LYS A 712 7.17 -28.86 18.63
C LYS A 712 6.01 -28.44 19.53
N PHE A 713 6.16 -27.39 20.32
CA PHE A 713 5.19 -26.98 21.34
C PHE A 713 4.59 -25.59 21.09
N ALA A 714 5.24 -24.77 20.27
CA ALA A 714 4.90 -23.35 20.07
C ALA A 714 3.42 -23.14 19.67
N PHE A 715 2.87 -24.02 18.84
CA PHE A 715 1.48 -23.95 18.37
C PHE A 715 0.43 -24.01 19.51
N LEU A 716 0.78 -24.59 20.65
CA LEU A 716 -0.14 -24.73 21.79
C LEU A 716 -0.54 -23.37 22.39
N GLY A 717 0.36 -22.37 22.37
CA GLY A 717 0.07 -21.03 22.84
C GLY A 717 -1.10 -20.40 22.08
N PRO A 718 -0.95 -20.13 20.78
CA PRO A 718 -2.03 -19.59 19.96
C PRO A 718 -3.30 -20.45 19.94
N LEU A 719 -3.17 -21.79 20.01
CA LEU A 719 -4.31 -22.70 20.10
C LEU A 719 -5.14 -22.41 21.36
N VAL A 720 -4.48 -22.40 22.53
CA VAL A 720 -5.14 -22.12 23.81
C VAL A 720 -5.79 -20.73 23.79
N GLY A 721 -5.10 -19.72 23.29
CA GLY A 721 -5.63 -18.37 23.19
C GLY A 721 -6.83 -18.23 22.25
N ALA A 722 -6.80 -18.89 21.10
CA ALA A 722 -7.93 -18.89 20.16
C ALA A 722 -9.15 -19.63 20.71
N LEU A 723 -8.96 -20.80 21.34
CA LEU A 723 -10.02 -21.57 21.97
C LEU A 723 -10.61 -20.84 23.17
N SER A 724 -9.78 -20.28 24.06
CA SER A 724 -10.25 -19.52 25.21
C SER A 724 -11.09 -18.29 24.78
N ARG A 725 -10.71 -17.62 23.72
CA ARG A 725 -11.50 -16.52 23.13
C ARG A 725 -12.88 -17.01 22.67
N ALA A 726 -12.93 -18.12 21.96
CA ALA A 726 -14.19 -18.65 21.42
C ALA A 726 -15.14 -19.12 22.53
N LEU A 727 -14.61 -19.68 23.62
CA LEU A 727 -15.38 -20.26 24.71
C LEU A 727 -15.79 -19.27 25.82
N SER A 728 -15.03 -18.16 25.96
CA SER A 728 -15.22 -17.23 27.08
C SER A 728 -16.17 -16.05 26.79
N GLY A 729 -16.77 -15.96 25.61
CA GLY A 729 -17.74 -14.90 25.29
C GLY A 729 -18.87 -14.75 26.30
N GLY A 730 -19.43 -15.87 26.78
CA GLY A 730 -20.50 -15.90 27.79
C GLY A 730 -20.08 -15.40 29.18
N LEU A 731 -18.76 -15.42 29.49
CA LEU A 731 -18.25 -14.89 30.78
C LEU A 731 -18.42 -13.38 30.83
N ALA A 732 -18.09 -12.71 29.75
CA ALA A 732 -18.21 -11.26 29.62
C ALA A 732 -19.68 -10.81 29.63
N ASP A 733 -20.56 -11.58 29.02
CA ASP A 733 -22.02 -11.34 29.07
C ASP A 733 -22.59 -11.47 30.49
N ARG A 734 -22.07 -12.43 31.30
CA ARG A 734 -22.58 -12.71 32.64
C ARG A 734 -22.01 -11.77 33.71
N PHE A 735 -20.73 -11.44 33.65
CA PHE A 735 -20.02 -10.69 34.69
C PHE A 735 -19.70 -9.23 34.34
N GLY A 736 -19.94 -8.81 33.10
CA GLY A 736 -19.56 -7.52 32.54
C GLY A 736 -18.15 -7.53 31.92
N GLY A 737 -18.03 -6.97 30.73
CA GLY A 737 -16.77 -6.96 29.99
C GLY A 737 -15.62 -6.29 30.73
N ALA A 738 -15.88 -5.17 31.39
CA ALA A 738 -14.88 -4.39 32.13
C ALA A 738 -14.31 -5.13 33.34
N ARG A 739 -15.18 -5.81 34.10
CA ARG A 739 -14.73 -6.59 35.28
C ARG A 739 -13.89 -7.81 34.86
N VAL A 740 -14.31 -8.51 33.83
CA VAL A 740 -13.55 -9.63 33.29
C VAL A 740 -12.18 -9.13 32.79
N SER A 741 -12.17 -8.05 32.01
CA SER A 741 -10.92 -7.49 31.48
C SER A 741 -9.96 -7.05 32.60
N PHE A 742 -10.47 -6.42 33.67
CA PHE A 742 -9.67 -6.03 34.82
C PHE A 742 -8.90 -7.23 35.43
N TRP A 743 -9.61 -8.30 35.74
CA TRP A 743 -8.99 -9.48 36.33
C TRP A 743 -8.09 -10.25 35.35
N VAL A 744 -8.41 -10.17 34.06
CA VAL A 744 -7.52 -10.72 33.00
C VAL A 744 -6.17 -10.01 33.01
N TYR A 745 -6.13 -8.67 33.06
CA TYR A 745 -4.84 -7.97 33.11
C TYR A 745 -4.06 -8.26 34.39
N VAL A 746 -4.73 -8.40 35.51
CA VAL A 746 -4.08 -8.82 36.77
C VAL A 746 -3.46 -10.20 36.62
N ALA A 747 -4.21 -11.16 36.07
CA ALA A 747 -3.72 -12.51 35.81
C ALA A 747 -2.57 -12.54 34.81
N MET A 748 -2.63 -11.73 33.73
CA MET A 748 -1.57 -11.62 32.73
C MET A 748 -0.28 -11.05 33.35
N ALA A 749 -0.39 -10.01 34.17
CA ALA A 749 0.76 -9.45 34.90
C ALA A 749 1.40 -10.50 35.82
N ALA A 750 0.59 -11.27 36.56
CA ALA A 750 1.06 -12.39 37.38
C ALA A 750 1.75 -13.49 36.56
N CYS A 751 1.20 -13.82 35.38
CA CYS A 751 1.83 -14.78 34.48
C CYS A 751 3.21 -14.28 34.00
N VAL A 752 3.39 -13.01 33.69
CA VAL A 752 4.68 -12.45 33.28
C VAL A 752 5.70 -12.48 34.44
N LEU A 753 5.25 -12.23 35.68
CA LEU A 753 6.10 -12.45 36.87
C LEU A 753 6.51 -13.91 37.01
N GLY A 754 5.60 -14.83 36.75
CA GLY A 754 5.91 -16.27 36.71
C GLY A 754 6.92 -16.64 35.59
N VAL A 755 6.80 -16.01 34.43
CA VAL A 755 7.76 -16.17 33.31
C VAL A 755 9.15 -15.73 33.78
N LEU A 756 9.27 -14.55 34.41
CA LEU A 756 10.54 -14.07 34.98
C LEU A 756 11.14 -15.04 36.00
N PHE A 757 10.32 -15.53 36.91
CA PHE A 757 10.75 -16.50 37.93
C PHE A 757 11.30 -17.80 37.32
N PHE A 758 10.58 -18.39 36.37
CA PHE A 758 11.03 -19.63 35.73
C PHE A 758 12.16 -19.42 34.73
N LEU A 759 12.33 -18.19 34.20
CA LEU A 759 13.50 -17.82 33.42
C LEU A 759 14.78 -17.85 34.29
N GLU A 760 14.72 -17.27 35.49
CA GLU A 760 15.84 -17.31 36.47
C GLU A 760 16.09 -18.73 36.93
N ALA A 761 15.05 -19.51 37.20
CA ALA A 761 15.12 -20.92 37.58
C ALA A 761 15.59 -21.86 36.44
N ARG A 762 15.73 -21.33 35.21
CA ARG A 762 16.09 -22.07 33.98
C ARG A 762 15.20 -23.30 33.73
N SER A 763 13.92 -23.22 34.11
CA SER A 763 12.92 -24.27 33.92
C SER A 763 12.08 -24.01 32.69
N PHE A 764 12.30 -24.75 31.60
CA PHE A 764 11.47 -24.65 30.40
C PHE A 764 9.99 -24.99 30.66
N ALA A 765 9.73 -26.02 31.42
CA ALA A 765 8.37 -26.48 31.72
C ALA A 765 7.55 -25.39 32.44
N GLY A 766 8.14 -24.75 33.47
CA GLY A 766 7.50 -23.65 34.19
C GLY A 766 7.33 -22.40 33.30
N PHE A 767 8.35 -22.03 32.55
CA PHE A 767 8.34 -20.94 31.60
C PHE A 767 7.21 -21.13 30.54
N PHE A 768 7.15 -22.31 29.95
CA PHE A 768 6.13 -22.65 28.98
C PHE A 768 4.71 -22.66 29.56
N ALA A 769 4.54 -23.24 30.76
CA ALA A 769 3.25 -23.24 31.44
C ALA A 769 2.74 -21.82 31.72
N MET A 770 3.62 -20.88 32.12
CA MET A 770 3.27 -19.48 32.32
C MET A 770 2.86 -18.80 31.02
N PHE A 771 3.56 -19.09 29.90
CA PHE A 771 3.16 -18.59 28.59
C PHE A 771 1.80 -19.17 28.13
N LEU A 772 1.52 -20.43 28.36
CA LEU A 772 0.20 -21.01 28.06
C LEU A 772 -0.92 -20.34 28.85
N LEU A 773 -0.70 -20.06 30.15
CA LEU A 773 -1.65 -19.29 30.96
C LEU A 773 -1.80 -17.85 30.43
N LEU A 774 -0.70 -17.22 30.02
CA LEU A 774 -0.71 -15.88 29.41
C LEU A 774 -1.54 -15.88 28.11
N PHE A 775 -1.40 -16.87 27.26
CA PHE A 775 -2.22 -17.05 26.07
C PHE A 775 -3.69 -17.28 26.40
N PHE A 776 -3.98 -18.12 27.41
CA PHE A 776 -5.32 -18.36 27.88
C PHE A 776 -6.02 -17.08 28.33
N PHE A 777 -5.39 -16.31 29.22
CA PHE A 777 -5.95 -15.05 29.70
C PHE A 777 -6.04 -14.00 28.61
N SER A 778 -5.07 -13.92 27.69
CA SER A 778 -5.17 -13.00 26.54
C SER A 778 -6.38 -13.34 25.65
N GLY A 779 -6.69 -14.61 25.45
CA GLY A 779 -7.87 -15.05 24.71
C GLY A 779 -9.19 -14.65 25.41
N VAL A 780 -9.29 -14.88 26.73
CA VAL A 780 -10.44 -14.41 27.54
C VAL A 780 -10.57 -12.90 27.46
N GLY A 781 -9.45 -12.17 27.57
CA GLY A 781 -9.41 -10.72 27.44
C GLY A 781 -9.82 -10.22 26.07
N ASN A 782 -9.47 -10.95 25.01
CA ASN A 782 -9.92 -10.61 23.65
C ASN A 782 -11.43 -10.65 23.51
N ALA A 783 -12.09 -11.61 24.12
CA ALA A 783 -13.56 -11.69 24.12
C ALA A 783 -14.17 -10.55 24.94
N SER A 784 -13.69 -10.32 26.17
CA SER A 784 -14.25 -9.32 27.08
C SER A 784 -14.05 -7.89 26.59
N THR A 785 -12.87 -7.53 26.10
CA THR A 785 -12.59 -6.19 25.56
C THR A 785 -13.35 -5.90 24.28
N THR A 786 -13.49 -6.90 23.39
CA THR A 786 -14.31 -6.72 22.17
C THR A 786 -15.78 -6.44 22.51
N GLN A 787 -16.32 -7.07 23.56
CA GLN A 787 -17.69 -6.88 24.00
C GLN A 787 -17.92 -5.49 24.63
N MET A 788 -16.90 -4.91 25.27
CA MET A 788 -16.98 -3.56 25.85
C MET A 788 -17.25 -2.49 24.78
N ILE A 789 -16.71 -2.64 23.57
CA ILE A 789 -16.77 -1.59 22.54
C ILE A 789 -18.23 -1.24 22.19
N PRO A 790 -19.12 -2.15 21.78
CA PRO A 790 -20.52 -1.79 21.53
C PRO A 790 -21.25 -1.25 22.76
N ALA A 791 -20.95 -1.75 23.96
CA ALA A 791 -21.54 -1.27 25.20
C ALA A 791 -21.18 0.21 25.46
N ILE A 792 -19.93 0.57 25.28
CA ILE A 792 -19.42 1.95 25.44
C ILE A 792 -20.14 2.90 24.49
N PHE A 793 -20.21 2.57 23.19
CA PHE A 793 -20.83 3.44 22.20
C PHE A 793 -22.35 3.57 22.40
N ARG A 794 -23.03 2.52 22.81
CA ARG A 794 -24.46 2.58 23.19
C ARG A 794 -24.72 3.53 24.37
N HIS A 795 -23.81 3.59 25.34
CA HIS A 795 -23.92 4.48 26.49
C HIS A 795 -23.55 5.94 26.14
N GLN A 796 -22.60 6.14 25.23
CA GLN A 796 -22.03 7.45 24.89
C GLN A 796 -22.86 8.23 23.87
N THR A 797 -23.43 7.56 22.85
CA THR A 797 -24.11 8.24 21.74
C THR A 797 -25.33 9.05 22.19
N PRO A 798 -26.19 8.55 23.11
CA PRO A 798 -27.31 9.37 23.63
C PRO A 798 -26.87 10.63 24.37
N ARG A 799 -25.73 10.57 25.06
CA ARG A 799 -25.17 11.71 25.79
C ARG A 799 -24.57 12.79 24.87
N LEU A 800 -24.02 12.36 23.74
CA LEU A 800 -23.38 13.26 22.77
C LEU A 800 -24.37 13.85 21.76
N ASN A 801 -25.46 13.15 21.49
CA ASN A 801 -26.49 13.55 20.53
C ASN A 801 -27.90 13.46 21.17
N PRO A 802 -28.20 14.21 22.22
CA PRO A 802 -29.47 14.11 22.94
C PRO A 802 -30.70 14.52 22.10
N GLN A 803 -30.49 15.29 21.03
CA GLN A 803 -31.55 15.76 20.13
C GLN A 803 -31.99 14.73 19.10
N LEU A 804 -31.28 13.63 18.91
CA LEU A 804 -31.68 12.58 17.96
C LEU A 804 -32.77 11.69 18.56
N PRO A 805 -33.71 11.18 17.76
CA PRO A 805 -34.66 10.17 18.19
C PRO A 805 -33.95 8.92 18.70
N PRO A 806 -34.50 8.16 19.70
CA PRO A 806 -33.84 6.99 20.28
C PRO A 806 -33.44 5.92 19.24
N ALA A 807 -34.23 5.73 18.19
CA ALA A 807 -33.93 4.80 17.11
C ALA A 807 -32.72 5.23 16.27
N GLU A 808 -32.52 6.54 16.06
CA GLU A 808 -31.37 7.10 15.36
C GLU A 808 -30.11 7.12 16.23
N GLN A 809 -30.25 7.40 17.53
CA GLN A 809 -29.16 7.27 18.50
C GLN A 809 -28.60 5.84 18.50
N GLN A 810 -29.48 4.84 18.51
CA GLN A 810 -29.06 3.45 18.46
C GLN A 810 -28.37 3.10 17.13
N ARG A 811 -28.92 3.55 15.99
CA ARG A 811 -28.29 3.38 14.69
C ARG A 811 -26.89 4.01 14.62
N GLN A 812 -26.77 5.23 15.17
CA GLN A 812 -25.49 5.94 15.19
C GLN A 812 -24.48 5.21 16.07
N ALA A 813 -24.90 4.75 17.27
CA ALA A 813 -24.05 3.96 18.16
C ALA A 813 -23.54 2.68 17.50
N GLU A 814 -24.38 2.00 16.77
CA GLU A 814 -24.00 0.77 16.03
C GLU A 814 -23.00 1.06 14.89
N LYS A 815 -23.20 2.14 14.14
CA LYS A 815 -22.26 2.58 13.09
C LYS A 815 -20.90 2.96 13.67
N GLU A 816 -20.88 3.80 14.69
CA GLU A 816 -19.63 4.23 15.36
C GLU A 816 -18.91 3.04 16.00
N SER A 817 -19.64 2.12 16.64
CA SER A 817 -19.08 0.91 17.24
C SER A 817 -18.43 0.00 16.20
N ALA A 818 -19.08 -0.23 15.05
CA ALA A 818 -18.53 -1.06 13.98
C ALA A 818 -17.23 -0.48 13.41
N ALA A 819 -17.21 0.84 13.16
CA ALA A 819 -16.02 1.54 12.72
C ALA A 819 -14.89 1.50 13.78
N ALA A 820 -15.26 1.69 15.06
CA ALA A 820 -14.32 1.67 16.17
C ALA A 820 -13.67 0.28 16.34
N VAL A 821 -14.42 -0.81 16.21
CA VAL A 821 -13.87 -2.18 16.28
C VAL A 821 -12.77 -2.39 15.23
N GLY A 822 -12.99 -1.92 13.99
CA GLY A 822 -11.99 -2.00 12.92
C GLY A 822 -10.70 -1.27 13.28
N PHE A 823 -10.81 0.00 13.69
CA PHE A 823 -9.67 0.82 14.05
C PHE A 823 -8.95 0.32 15.32
N ILE A 824 -9.69 0.00 16.39
CA ILE A 824 -9.15 -0.54 17.64
C ILE A 824 -8.38 -1.83 17.38
N SER A 825 -8.91 -2.72 16.52
CA SER A 825 -8.22 -3.95 16.16
C SER A 825 -6.94 -3.72 15.35
N ALA A 826 -6.91 -2.67 14.53
CA ALA A 826 -5.71 -2.29 13.77
C ALA A 826 -4.61 -1.77 14.72
N VAL A 827 -4.96 -0.88 15.64
CA VAL A 827 -4.00 -0.37 16.65
C VAL A 827 -3.47 -1.52 17.51
N ALA A 828 -4.34 -2.40 18.00
CA ALA A 828 -3.93 -3.54 18.82
C ALA A 828 -2.99 -4.52 18.08
N ALA A 829 -3.16 -4.67 16.78
CA ALA A 829 -2.31 -5.53 15.96
C ALA A 829 -0.84 -5.09 15.91
N TYR A 830 -0.53 -3.83 16.22
CA TYR A 830 0.88 -3.40 16.36
C TYR A 830 1.62 -4.11 17.51
N GLY A 831 0.91 -4.79 18.43
CA GLY A 831 1.53 -5.69 19.40
C GLY A 831 2.40 -6.77 18.73
N ALA A 832 2.03 -7.23 17.54
CA ALA A 832 2.82 -8.16 16.75
C ALA A 832 4.16 -7.58 16.25
N PHE A 833 4.29 -6.25 16.23
CA PHE A 833 5.56 -5.56 15.96
C PHE A 833 6.32 -5.25 17.25
N PHE A 834 5.67 -4.62 18.22
CA PHE A 834 6.34 -4.11 19.40
C PHE A 834 6.87 -5.22 20.32
N ILE A 835 6.15 -6.33 20.48
CA ILE A 835 6.57 -7.40 21.40
C ILE A 835 7.83 -8.13 20.89
N PRO A 836 7.91 -8.65 19.64
CA PRO A 836 9.16 -9.22 19.14
C PRO A 836 10.30 -8.21 19.16
N LYS A 837 10.04 -6.97 18.83
CA LYS A 837 11.06 -5.92 18.81
C LYS A 837 11.54 -5.56 20.22
N ALA A 838 10.64 -5.55 21.21
CA ALA A 838 11.01 -5.34 22.61
C ALA A 838 11.97 -6.45 23.10
N TYR A 839 11.71 -7.72 22.78
CA TYR A 839 12.60 -8.81 23.10
C TYR A 839 13.95 -8.68 22.39
N GLY A 840 13.97 -8.41 21.09
CA GLY A 840 15.20 -8.23 20.31
C GLY A 840 16.04 -7.08 20.85
N THR A 841 15.42 -5.96 21.21
CA THR A 841 16.12 -4.81 21.81
C THR A 841 16.62 -5.11 23.21
N SER A 842 15.80 -5.77 24.04
CA SER A 842 16.19 -6.19 25.40
C SER A 842 17.41 -7.11 25.37
N LEU A 843 17.40 -8.13 24.52
CA LEU A 843 18.53 -9.05 24.34
C LEU A 843 19.79 -8.34 23.81
N ALA A 844 19.64 -7.42 22.87
CA ALA A 844 20.78 -6.69 22.30
C ALA A 844 21.43 -5.72 23.31
N LEU A 845 20.63 -5.06 24.16
CA LEU A 845 21.13 -4.05 25.10
C LEU A 845 21.53 -4.62 26.45
N THR A 846 20.85 -5.65 26.95
CA THR A 846 21.03 -6.17 28.32
C THR A 846 21.47 -7.61 28.37
N GLY A 847 21.51 -8.29 27.21
CA GLY A 847 21.80 -9.74 27.17
C GLY A 847 20.70 -10.63 27.75
N SER A 848 19.53 -10.02 28.15
CA SER A 848 18.44 -10.72 28.81
C SER A 848 17.06 -10.25 28.24
N ALA A 849 16.09 -11.15 28.30
CA ALA A 849 14.70 -10.81 27.96
C ALA A 849 13.95 -10.08 29.11
N ALA A 850 14.56 -9.99 30.29
CA ALA A 850 13.91 -9.48 31.50
C ALA A 850 13.42 -8.04 31.37
N ALA A 851 14.20 -7.14 30.73
CA ALA A 851 13.79 -5.75 30.57
C ALA A 851 12.50 -5.60 29.75
N ALA A 852 12.32 -6.38 28.68
CA ALA A 852 11.06 -6.40 27.93
C ALA A 852 9.89 -6.91 28.77
N LEU A 853 10.10 -7.96 29.57
CA LEU A 853 9.08 -8.53 30.45
C LEU A 853 8.64 -7.54 31.54
N TYR A 854 9.55 -6.79 32.15
CA TYR A 854 9.20 -5.68 33.06
C TYR A 854 8.39 -4.60 32.36
N GLY A 855 8.72 -4.25 31.10
CA GLY A 855 7.94 -3.32 30.29
C GLY A 855 6.50 -3.81 30.08
N PHE A 856 6.29 -5.10 29.86
CA PHE A 856 4.93 -5.67 29.70
C PHE A 856 4.14 -5.65 31.01
N ILE A 857 4.78 -5.90 32.16
CA ILE A 857 4.12 -5.76 33.47
C ILE A 857 3.66 -4.33 33.70
N LEU A 858 4.48 -3.32 33.39
CA LEU A 858 4.11 -1.91 33.50
C LEU A 858 2.95 -1.57 32.56
N PHE A 859 2.95 -2.11 31.35
CA PHE A 859 1.86 -1.92 30.40
C PHE A 859 0.56 -2.56 30.87
N TYR A 860 0.59 -3.75 31.43
CA TYR A 860 -0.61 -4.36 32.04
C TYR A 860 -1.07 -3.59 33.28
N GLY A 861 -0.16 -3.05 34.08
CA GLY A 861 -0.46 -2.12 35.16
C GLY A 861 -1.24 -0.88 34.68
N LEU A 862 -0.82 -0.30 33.56
CA LEU A 862 -1.55 0.79 32.90
C LEU A 862 -2.95 0.32 32.45
N CYS A 863 -3.07 -0.85 31.83
CA CYS A 863 -4.36 -1.42 31.42
C CYS A 863 -5.31 -1.64 32.61
N ILE A 864 -4.79 -2.15 33.75
CA ILE A 864 -5.54 -2.30 35.00
C ILE A 864 -6.05 -0.97 35.48
N ALA A 865 -5.19 0.05 35.56
CA ALA A 865 -5.54 1.40 36.01
C ALA A 865 -6.60 2.05 35.11
N LEU A 866 -6.44 1.98 33.79
CA LEU A 866 -7.42 2.53 32.83
C LEU A 866 -8.76 1.80 32.90
N THR A 867 -8.75 0.47 32.99
CA THR A 867 -9.99 -0.33 33.10
C THR A 867 -10.73 -0.01 34.38
N TRP A 868 -10.01 0.08 35.51
CA TRP A 868 -10.61 0.43 36.79
C TRP A 868 -11.18 1.85 36.78
N PHE A 869 -10.40 2.83 36.34
CA PHE A 869 -10.77 4.23 36.41
C PHE A 869 -11.96 4.57 35.50
N TYR A 870 -11.98 4.10 34.27
CA TYR A 870 -12.99 4.49 33.27
C TYR A 870 -14.20 3.57 33.18
N TYR A 871 -14.07 2.27 33.58
CA TYR A 871 -15.09 1.27 33.27
C TYR A 871 -15.56 0.41 34.45
N THR A 872 -14.77 0.24 35.51
CA THR A 872 -15.08 -0.75 36.57
C THR A 872 -15.53 -0.16 37.90
N ARG A 873 -14.98 1.00 38.31
CA ARG A 873 -15.34 1.65 39.59
C ARG A 873 -16.82 2.05 39.58
N ARG A 874 -17.45 2.16 40.79
CA ARG A 874 -18.88 2.53 40.94
C ARG A 874 -19.23 3.89 40.32
N SER A 875 -18.30 4.82 40.27
CA SER A 875 -18.44 6.17 39.70
C SER A 875 -17.73 6.26 38.32
N ALA A 876 -17.61 5.15 37.60
CA ALA A 876 -16.95 5.15 36.29
C ALA A 876 -17.72 5.97 35.27
N GLU A 877 -17.01 6.57 34.33
CA GLU A 877 -17.60 7.39 33.25
C GLU A 877 -18.55 6.57 32.37
N VAL A 878 -18.17 5.32 32.08
CA VAL A 878 -18.98 4.36 31.31
C VAL A 878 -18.85 2.98 31.95
N PRO A 879 -19.68 2.67 32.96
CA PRO A 879 -19.66 1.32 33.54
C PRO A 879 -20.15 0.30 32.51
N CYS A 880 -19.39 -0.80 32.28
CA CYS A 880 -19.75 -1.84 31.34
C CYS A 880 -19.21 -3.24 31.74
#